data_e11987f0e2d4b420c722c0113e7550e5
#
_entry.id   e11987f0e2d4b420c722c0113e7550e5
#
_cell.length_a   1.000
_cell.length_b   1.000
_cell.length_c   1.000
_cell.angle_alpha   90.00
_cell.angle_beta   90.00
_cell.angle_gamma   90.00
#
_symmetry.space_group_name_H-M   'P 1'
#
loop_
_entity.id
_entity.type
_entity.pdbx_description
1 polymer ?
#
loop_
_entity_poly.entity_id
_entity_poly.type
_entity_poly.pdbx_seq_one_letter_code
_entity_poly.pdbx_strand_id
1 'polypeptide(L)'
;MLGLLALHFLVGAMASLWSRWFGRNAFLVVAIVPLIGFCLLLAEAGPILDGAGYVESVDWIPALGVSLTFRVGLLQWLLGLLVTGIGFIVLVYCRWYFAKPPARTLGLLVAFAGAMLGLVAADDLVVLYVFWELTTVFSYLMIGHDSSRRANRAAATTALIVTTTGGLAMLVGIVTFGVLTGSYSLSALLAAPPTGLAATAAALLMLVGALSKSALAPFHFWLPGAMAAPTPVSAYLHAATMVKAGVYLVAAMAPAFAAVPLWRPVITLLGALTMILGGWRALRQDDLKLLLAYGTVSQLGFITLMVGLGTKAAGQAGLAMLLAHALFKATLFLSVGVIDHATGTRDLTKLSGLAGRLPALAVIAGLAAASMAGLPPLFGFVSKESALDALVKLTHSGDGTGMLPAPAVLLVAAIVVGSMLTVAYSLRFWWGAFGTRRRAEPTPVEHPPTPGFLAGPALLGLACLVMGFLGHPLTETLAPYVATIREGSAPHELALWHGFSTPLALSALAIAGGAVLFWLRDGVARVQGTFPHMPAANDFYRTTMRLLDAVAVEVTARVQRGSLASSIGTILTVFVVLVGGTLVVLPVWPVVPVLYDNLAQVGVAVVVCVAAISLVTVRGRIRAILTVGVTGYGTALLFLFHGAPDLALTQVLIETAALLVFLMVMRTLPKYFTDRPLHSSRWWRMILAVGVGLTVTASILVSAGSRTAEPASTGLERAAYEFGYGKNIVNVILVDTRAWDTLGEISVLVIAATGVASLIFLRSRVPGRRPTRASAPNQSAGAWLRASRSLHPAARSLIFEVVTRLLFGVMILVSVYLLIAGHNLPGGGFAGGLVAGLALVVRYLAAGAKELDDAAPIDAGRVLGAGLFIGAGAAMLPWAFGGRIFQSFDIHLTLPGLDAVATPWGTVNAFGDLHLVSSTVFDIGVYLVVLGMMLDLVRSLGSGIDQQAEEERTPVPRPESTTAVPATARHHGGGAR
;
A
#
# COMPACT_ATOMS: atom_id res chain seq x y z
N MET A 1 25.26 3.54 -6.19
CA MET A 1 24.18 2.72 -5.61
C MET A 1 22.81 3.15 -6.09
N LEU A 2 22.45 4.43 -6.01
CA LEU A 2 21.14 4.95 -6.46
C LEU A 2 20.79 4.57 -7.90
N GLY A 3 21.71 4.75 -8.84
CA GLY A 3 21.48 4.36 -10.23
C GLY A 3 21.22 2.87 -10.42
N LEU A 4 21.90 2.02 -9.66
CA LEU A 4 21.69 0.57 -9.69
C LEU A 4 20.31 0.18 -9.12
N LEU A 5 19.87 0.83 -8.03
CA LEU A 5 18.53 0.64 -7.47
C LEU A 5 17.45 1.09 -8.46
N ALA A 6 17.60 2.29 -9.01
CA ALA A 6 16.70 2.82 -10.03
C ALA A 6 16.57 1.88 -11.24
N LEU A 7 17.68 1.30 -11.69
CA LEU A 7 17.70 0.33 -12.80
C LEU A 7 16.87 -0.92 -12.47
N HIS A 8 16.98 -1.47 -11.24
CA HIS A 8 16.18 -2.62 -10.80
C HIS A 8 14.68 -2.30 -10.82
N PHE A 9 14.27 -1.15 -10.28
CA PHE A 9 12.86 -0.77 -10.26
C PHE A 9 12.31 -0.44 -11.64
N LEU A 10 13.08 0.28 -12.46
CA LEU A 10 12.67 0.63 -13.82
C LEU A 10 12.47 -0.63 -14.68
N VAL A 11 13.46 -1.52 -14.70
CA VAL A 11 13.38 -2.77 -15.47
C VAL A 11 12.29 -3.68 -14.93
N GLY A 12 12.09 -3.70 -13.61
CA GLY A 12 10.98 -4.40 -12.97
C GLY A 12 9.61 -3.86 -13.39
N ALA A 13 9.44 -2.54 -13.44
CA ALA A 13 8.20 -1.90 -13.89
C ALA A 13 7.89 -2.18 -15.37
N MET A 14 8.91 -2.28 -16.21
CA MET A 14 8.77 -2.60 -17.63
C MET A 14 8.59 -4.10 -17.93
N ALA A 15 8.38 -4.93 -16.95
CA ALA A 15 8.31 -6.40 -17.11
C ALA A 15 7.26 -6.88 -18.12
N SER A 16 6.12 -6.19 -18.21
CA SER A 16 5.09 -6.50 -19.19
C SER A 16 5.56 -6.31 -20.63
N LEU A 17 6.41 -5.29 -20.87
CA LEU A 17 7.01 -4.99 -22.15
C LEU A 17 8.04 -6.07 -22.52
N TRP A 18 8.96 -6.38 -21.60
CA TRP A 18 9.96 -7.42 -21.78
C TRP A 18 9.34 -8.78 -22.06
N SER A 19 8.27 -9.15 -21.35
CA SER A 19 7.58 -10.43 -21.56
C SER A 19 6.90 -10.52 -22.94
N ARG A 20 6.38 -9.39 -23.48
CA ARG A 20 5.79 -9.33 -24.83
C ARG A 20 6.84 -9.43 -25.93
N TRP A 21 7.97 -8.74 -25.80
CA TRP A 21 8.99 -8.70 -26.83
C TRP A 21 9.85 -9.94 -26.88
N PHE A 22 10.25 -10.47 -25.73
CA PHE A 22 11.25 -11.54 -25.65
C PHE A 22 10.65 -12.90 -25.22
N GLY A 23 9.36 -12.97 -24.94
CA GLY A 23 8.73 -14.20 -24.47
C GLY A 23 9.48 -14.81 -23.29
N ARG A 24 9.76 -16.13 -23.34
CA ARG A 24 10.52 -16.83 -22.27
C ARG A 24 11.95 -16.29 -22.04
N ASN A 25 12.56 -15.70 -23.08
CA ASN A 25 13.91 -15.12 -22.96
C ASN A 25 13.92 -13.79 -22.18
N ALA A 26 12.76 -13.20 -21.90
CA ALA A 26 12.65 -12.04 -21.03
C ALA A 26 13.35 -12.24 -19.67
N PHE A 27 13.33 -13.47 -19.13
CA PHE A 27 14.05 -13.80 -17.91
C PHE A 27 15.55 -13.61 -18.03
N LEU A 28 16.14 -13.95 -19.19
CA LEU A 28 17.58 -13.77 -19.44
C LEU A 28 17.94 -12.29 -19.59
N VAL A 29 17.10 -11.53 -20.30
CA VAL A 29 17.30 -10.08 -20.48
C VAL A 29 17.26 -9.36 -19.13
N VAL A 30 16.27 -9.66 -18.32
CA VAL A 30 16.10 -9.02 -17.02
C VAL A 30 17.15 -9.47 -16.00
N ALA A 31 17.69 -10.71 -16.14
CA ALA A 31 18.77 -11.23 -15.30
C ALA A 31 20.08 -10.42 -15.46
N ILE A 32 20.24 -9.68 -16.56
CA ILE A 32 21.41 -8.80 -16.77
C ILE A 32 21.51 -7.75 -15.66
N VAL A 33 20.38 -7.28 -15.11
CA VAL A 33 20.38 -6.23 -14.08
C VAL A 33 21.05 -6.67 -12.78
N PRO A 34 20.64 -7.78 -12.13
CA PRO A 34 21.38 -8.26 -10.97
C PRO A 34 22.79 -8.74 -11.30
N LEU A 35 23.07 -9.18 -12.55
CA LEU A 35 24.45 -9.49 -12.99
C LEU A 35 25.32 -8.23 -12.99
N ILE A 36 24.82 -7.11 -13.51
CA ILE A 36 25.52 -5.82 -13.45
C ILE A 36 25.81 -5.46 -11.99
N GLY A 37 24.79 -5.57 -11.10
CA GLY A 37 24.97 -5.32 -9.68
C GLY A 37 26.05 -6.20 -9.03
N PHE A 38 26.08 -7.49 -9.39
CA PHE A 38 27.09 -8.43 -8.93
C PHE A 38 28.51 -8.04 -9.41
N CYS A 39 28.66 -7.72 -10.68
CA CYS A 39 29.96 -7.30 -11.25
C CYS A 39 30.45 -5.98 -10.66
N LEU A 40 29.56 -5.01 -10.45
CA LEU A 40 29.90 -3.74 -9.80
C LEU A 40 30.37 -3.94 -8.37
N LEU A 41 29.66 -4.76 -7.59
CA LEU A 41 30.06 -5.11 -6.21
C LEU A 41 31.38 -5.87 -6.18
N LEU A 42 31.66 -6.74 -7.16
CA LEU A 42 32.97 -7.41 -7.27
C LEU A 42 34.11 -6.44 -7.61
N ALA A 43 33.83 -5.44 -8.45
CA ALA A 43 34.83 -4.43 -8.79
C ALA A 43 35.23 -3.58 -7.56
N GLU A 44 34.33 -3.40 -6.60
CA GLU A 44 34.60 -2.67 -5.35
C GLU A 44 35.21 -3.55 -4.24
N ALA A 45 35.59 -4.81 -4.55
CA ALA A 45 36.10 -5.74 -3.54
C ALA A 45 37.38 -5.22 -2.84
N GLY A 46 38.35 -4.67 -3.60
CA GLY A 46 39.60 -4.15 -3.06
C GLY A 46 39.38 -3.11 -1.96
N PRO A 47 38.79 -1.94 -2.27
CA PRO A 47 38.52 -0.90 -1.27
C PRO A 47 37.72 -1.38 -0.06
N ILE A 48 36.76 -2.32 -0.26
CA ILE A 48 35.92 -2.84 0.83
C ILE A 48 36.71 -3.77 1.76
N LEU A 49 37.58 -4.61 1.20
CA LEU A 49 38.45 -5.49 1.97
C LEU A 49 39.52 -4.71 2.74
N ASP A 50 39.99 -3.59 2.18
CA ASP A 50 40.89 -2.65 2.86
C ASP A 50 40.20 -1.76 3.91
N GLY A 51 38.88 -1.94 4.10
CA GLY A 51 38.07 -1.24 5.11
C GLY A 51 37.63 0.19 4.70
N ALA A 52 37.91 0.65 3.48
CA ALA A 52 37.54 2.00 3.03
C ALA A 52 36.03 2.15 2.83
N GLY A 53 35.36 1.12 2.30
CA GLY A 53 33.93 1.14 2.01
C GLY A 53 33.52 2.18 0.95
N TYR A 54 32.28 2.10 0.50
CA TYR A 54 31.67 3.06 -0.44
C TYR A 54 30.50 3.77 0.22
N VAL A 55 30.39 5.09 0.10
CA VAL A 55 29.29 5.88 0.64
C VAL A 55 28.76 6.84 -0.43
N GLU A 56 27.44 6.85 -0.61
CA GLU A 56 26.71 7.76 -1.47
C GLU A 56 25.54 8.34 -0.66
N SER A 57 25.38 9.67 -0.68
CA SER A 57 24.31 10.33 0.09
C SER A 57 23.66 11.43 -0.73
N VAL A 58 22.32 11.49 -0.66
CA VAL A 58 21.49 12.54 -1.25
C VAL A 58 20.42 12.93 -0.24
N ASP A 59 20.27 14.21 0.02
CA ASP A 59 19.24 14.72 0.93
C ASP A 59 17.86 14.45 0.35
N TRP A 60 16.98 13.82 1.13
CA TRP A 60 15.62 13.49 0.72
C TRP A 60 14.58 14.34 1.45
N ILE A 61 14.58 14.30 2.79
CA ILE A 61 13.64 15.08 3.61
C ILE A 61 14.45 15.84 4.67
N PRO A 62 15.06 16.98 4.31
CA PRO A 62 15.93 17.73 5.25
C PRO A 62 15.23 18.15 6.53
N ALA A 63 13.94 18.48 6.47
CA ALA A 63 13.14 18.87 7.62
C ALA A 63 13.03 17.79 8.70
N LEU A 64 13.20 16.52 8.34
CA LEU A 64 13.20 15.37 9.26
C LEU A 64 14.60 14.80 9.50
N GLY A 65 15.63 15.38 8.91
CA GLY A 65 17.01 14.87 8.97
C GLY A 65 17.18 13.50 8.28
N VAL A 66 16.32 13.18 7.28
CA VAL A 66 16.35 11.92 6.54
C VAL A 66 17.05 12.11 5.20
N SER A 67 18.06 11.30 4.93
CA SER A 67 18.82 11.31 3.68
C SER A 67 18.88 9.91 3.05
N LEU A 68 18.88 9.87 1.72
CA LEU A 68 19.13 8.66 0.94
C LEU A 68 20.62 8.31 1.00
N THR A 69 21.05 7.82 2.15
CA THR A 69 22.44 7.47 2.39
C THR A 69 22.62 5.97 2.26
N PHE A 70 23.48 5.56 1.35
CA PHE A 70 23.86 4.16 1.13
C PHE A 70 25.34 3.99 1.45
N ARG A 71 25.61 3.02 2.31
CA ARG A 71 26.98 2.63 2.71
C ARG A 71 27.18 1.15 2.42
N VAL A 72 28.26 0.83 1.75
CA VAL A 72 28.63 -0.55 1.44
C VAL A 72 29.95 -0.86 2.12
N GLY A 73 29.88 -1.43 3.33
CA GLY A 73 30.99 -2.07 4.01
C GLY A 73 30.97 -3.57 3.75
N LEU A 74 31.80 -4.35 4.48
CA LEU A 74 31.95 -5.79 4.24
C LEU A 74 30.63 -6.57 4.38
N LEU A 75 29.85 -6.31 5.43
CA LEU A 75 28.60 -7.03 5.68
C LEU A 75 27.58 -6.75 4.56
N GLN A 76 27.45 -5.50 4.14
CA GLN A 76 26.61 -5.06 3.07
C GLN A 76 27.03 -5.65 1.72
N TRP A 77 28.32 -5.68 1.47
CA TRP A 77 28.93 -6.23 0.26
C TRP A 77 28.64 -7.73 0.12
N LEU A 78 28.90 -8.52 1.18
CA LEU A 78 28.63 -9.96 1.19
C LEU A 78 27.17 -10.28 0.91
N LEU A 79 26.25 -9.55 1.55
CA LEU A 79 24.83 -9.73 1.31
C LEU A 79 24.41 -9.22 -0.05
N GLY A 80 24.97 -8.12 -0.52
CA GLY A 80 24.75 -7.60 -1.86
C GLY A 80 25.15 -8.61 -2.94
N LEU A 81 26.30 -9.26 -2.80
CA LEU A 81 26.76 -10.35 -3.67
C LEU A 81 25.79 -11.54 -3.66
N LEU A 82 25.29 -11.93 -2.48
CA LEU A 82 24.30 -13.01 -2.38
C LEU A 82 22.99 -12.63 -3.06
N VAL A 83 22.48 -11.40 -2.83
CA VAL A 83 21.23 -10.90 -3.42
C VAL A 83 21.31 -10.87 -4.94
N THR A 84 22.38 -10.30 -5.46
CA THR A 84 22.55 -10.09 -6.92
C THR A 84 22.98 -11.38 -7.61
N GLY A 85 23.94 -12.13 -7.07
CA GLY A 85 24.45 -13.36 -7.67
C GLY A 85 23.43 -14.49 -7.69
N ILE A 86 22.78 -14.79 -6.55
CA ILE A 86 21.73 -15.81 -6.52
C ILE A 86 20.49 -15.32 -7.27
N GLY A 87 20.18 -14.01 -7.23
CA GLY A 87 19.13 -13.40 -8.02
C GLY A 87 19.30 -13.60 -9.52
N PHE A 88 20.52 -13.40 -10.03
CA PHE A 88 20.88 -13.72 -11.42
C PHE A 88 20.61 -15.18 -11.75
N ILE A 89 21.13 -16.12 -10.93
CA ILE A 89 20.98 -17.56 -11.15
C ILE A 89 19.51 -17.98 -11.14
N VAL A 90 18.72 -17.45 -10.21
CA VAL A 90 17.27 -17.75 -10.12
C VAL A 90 16.53 -17.21 -11.34
N LEU A 91 16.81 -16.00 -11.81
CA LEU A 91 16.19 -15.45 -13.02
C LEU A 91 16.53 -16.28 -14.25
N VAL A 92 17.80 -16.69 -14.41
CA VAL A 92 18.23 -17.59 -15.48
C VAL A 92 17.46 -18.91 -15.38
N TYR A 93 17.36 -19.50 -14.19
CA TYR A 93 16.61 -20.75 -13.95
C TYR A 93 15.13 -20.62 -14.32
N CYS A 94 14.48 -19.48 -14.06
CA CYS A 94 13.09 -19.22 -14.42
C CYS A 94 12.78 -19.40 -15.90
N ARG A 95 13.75 -19.23 -16.79
CA ARG A 95 13.65 -19.43 -18.24
C ARG A 95 13.18 -20.86 -18.60
N TRP A 96 13.59 -21.83 -17.82
CA TRP A 96 13.21 -23.26 -18.03
C TRP A 96 12.03 -23.69 -17.13
N TYR A 97 11.85 -23.04 -15.98
CA TYR A 97 10.79 -23.37 -15.04
C TYR A 97 9.40 -22.95 -15.52
N PHE A 98 9.25 -21.76 -16.10
CA PHE A 98 7.95 -21.27 -16.56
C PHE A 98 7.72 -21.56 -18.04
N ALA A 99 6.59 -22.21 -18.37
CA ALA A 99 6.19 -22.45 -19.76
C ALA A 99 5.86 -21.14 -20.49
N LYS A 100 5.17 -20.20 -19.82
CA LYS A 100 4.91 -18.83 -20.28
C LYS A 100 5.45 -17.86 -19.22
N PRO A 101 6.12 -16.75 -19.60
CA PRO A 101 6.65 -15.82 -18.63
C PRO A 101 5.50 -15.06 -17.98
N PRO A 102 5.25 -15.23 -16.66
CA PRO A 102 4.30 -14.38 -15.96
C PRO A 102 4.97 -13.02 -15.74
N ALA A 103 4.53 -12.00 -16.51
CA ALA A 103 5.11 -10.65 -16.45
C ALA A 103 5.19 -10.09 -15.03
N ARG A 104 4.13 -10.32 -14.23
CA ARG A 104 4.10 -9.91 -12.83
C ARG A 104 5.22 -10.56 -12.01
N THR A 105 5.45 -11.86 -12.13
CA THR A 105 6.51 -12.55 -11.37
C THR A 105 7.90 -12.10 -11.83
N LEU A 106 8.07 -11.88 -13.13
CA LEU A 106 9.31 -11.36 -13.72
C LEU A 106 9.69 -10.01 -13.11
N GLY A 107 8.76 -9.05 -13.13
CA GLY A 107 8.99 -7.70 -12.60
C GLY A 107 9.20 -7.69 -11.09
N LEU A 108 8.41 -8.47 -10.36
CA LEU A 108 8.53 -8.54 -8.90
C LEU A 108 9.85 -9.14 -8.45
N LEU A 109 10.41 -10.13 -9.14
CA LEU A 109 11.71 -10.72 -8.79
C LEU A 109 12.84 -9.70 -8.89
N VAL A 110 12.85 -8.88 -9.94
CA VAL A 110 13.89 -7.86 -10.14
C VAL A 110 13.70 -6.68 -9.19
N ALA A 111 12.46 -6.19 -9.04
CA ALA A 111 12.17 -5.11 -8.09
C ALA A 111 12.48 -5.53 -6.64
N PHE A 112 12.21 -6.79 -6.29
CA PHE A 112 12.57 -7.36 -5.00
C PHE A 112 14.09 -7.44 -4.80
N ALA A 113 14.86 -7.79 -5.84
CA ALA A 113 16.31 -7.74 -5.78
C ALA A 113 16.82 -6.33 -5.47
N GLY A 114 16.26 -5.32 -6.15
CA GLY A 114 16.57 -3.91 -5.89
C GLY A 114 16.18 -3.48 -4.47
N ALA A 115 14.98 -3.85 -4.01
CA ALA A 115 14.54 -3.52 -2.64
C ALA A 115 15.43 -4.17 -1.59
N MET A 116 15.85 -5.42 -1.80
CA MET A 116 16.76 -6.10 -0.87
C MET A 116 18.17 -5.52 -0.89
N LEU A 117 18.66 -5.12 -2.05
CA LEU A 117 19.95 -4.43 -2.18
C LEU A 117 19.90 -3.06 -1.49
N GLY A 118 18.82 -2.29 -1.68
CA GLY A 118 18.61 -1.03 -0.98
C GLY A 118 18.53 -1.20 0.53
N LEU A 119 17.86 -2.25 1.02
CA LEU A 119 17.76 -2.57 2.43
C LEU A 119 19.12 -2.81 3.06
N VAL A 120 19.96 -3.65 2.45
CA VAL A 120 21.27 -3.98 3.02
C VAL A 120 22.26 -2.84 2.91
N ALA A 121 22.14 -1.97 1.93
CA ALA A 121 23.05 -0.84 1.71
C ALA A 121 22.64 0.43 2.46
N ALA A 122 21.39 0.54 2.93
CA ALA A 122 20.91 1.75 3.61
C ALA A 122 21.66 2.01 4.92
N ASP A 123 22.23 3.20 5.06
CA ASP A 123 22.85 3.71 6.30
C ASP A 123 21.89 4.58 7.13
N ASP A 124 20.83 5.10 6.50
CA ASP A 124 19.73 5.78 7.19
C ASP A 124 18.67 4.75 7.61
N LEU A 125 18.31 4.76 8.91
CA LEU A 125 17.35 3.80 9.50
C LEU A 125 15.93 3.94 8.92
N VAL A 126 15.51 5.15 8.54
CA VAL A 126 14.19 5.37 7.92
C VAL A 126 14.20 4.83 6.49
N VAL A 127 15.27 5.05 5.75
CA VAL A 127 15.45 4.49 4.40
C VAL A 127 15.54 2.97 4.46
N LEU A 128 16.26 2.41 5.44
CA LEU A 128 16.29 0.98 5.72
C LEU A 128 14.87 0.45 5.94
N TYR A 129 14.04 1.15 6.73
CA TYR A 129 12.65 0.77 6.98
C TYR A 129 11.80 0.82 5.71
N VAL A 130 11.95 1.83 4.87
CA VAL A 130 11.25 1.91 3.58
C VAL A 130 11.56 0.69 2.72
N PHE A 131 12.82 0.33 2.56
CA PHE A 131 13.21 -0.86 1.80
C PHE A 131 12.77 -2.15 2.51
N TRP A 132 12.76 -2.17 3.85
CA TRP A 132 12.21 -3.27 4.63
C TRP A 132 10.75 -3.56 4.28
N GLU A 133 9.90 -2.54 4.25
CA GLU A 133 8.50 -2.70 3.88
C GLU A 133 8.31 -2.97 2.39
N LEU A 134 9.13 -2.40 1.50
CA LEU A 134 9.12 -2.78 0.09
C LEU A 134 9.39 -4.28 -0.11
N THR A 135 10.35 -4.85 0.63
CA THR A 135 10.58 -6.32 0.58
C THR A 135 9.39 -7.10 1.10
N THR A 136 8.66 -6.58 2.10
CA THR A 136 7.42 -7.18 2.63
C THR A 136 6.33 -7.18 1.55
N VAL A 137 6.09 -6.04 0.90
CA VAL A 137 5.07 -5.90 -0.15
C VAL A 137 5.39 -6.80 -1.35
N PHE A 138 6.61 -6.79 -1.85
CA PHE A 138 6.96 -7.63 -2.98
C PHE A 138 6.87 -9.12 -2.67
N SER A 139 7.28 -9.54 -1.46
CA SER A 139 7.12 -10.94 -1.04
C SER A 139 5.66 -11.35 -0.93
N TYR A 140 4.79 -10.49 -0.38
CA TYR A 140 3.35 -10.70 -0.35
C TYR A 140 2.79 -10.93 -1.76
N LEU A 141 3.16 -10.07 -2.71
CA LEU A 141 2.71 -10.17 -4.10
C LEU A 141 3.23 -11.43 -4.81
N MET A 142 4.44 -11.90 -4.45
CA MET A 142 5.02 -13.12 -5.01
C MET A 142 4.44 -14.40 -4.37
N ILE A 143 4.18 -14.42 -3.07
CA ILE A 143 3.53 -15.54 -2.38
C ILE A 143 2.09 -15.69 -2.88
N GLY A 144 1.38 -14.57 -3.06
CA GLY A 144 0.03 -14.51 -3.59
C GLY A 144 -0.06 -14.52 -5.12
N HIS A 145 0.91 -15.10 -5.84
CA HIS A 145 1.00 -15.09 -7.30
C HIS A 145 -0.26 -15.60 -8.00
N ASP A 146 -0.87 -16.66 -7.46
CA ASP A 146 -2.15 -17.20 -7.89
C ASP A 146 -3.23 -16.81 -6.88
N SER A 147 -3.82 -15.64 -7.11
CA SER A 147 -4.86 -15.08 -6.24
C SER A 147 -6.21 -15.78 -6.33
N SER A 148 -6.41 -16.70 -7.30
CA SER A 148 -7.63 -17.51 -7.42
C SER A 148 -7.73 -18.50 -6.24
N ARG A 149 -6.59 -19.03 -5.78
CA ARG A 149 -6.54 -20.03 -4.70
C ARG A 149 -6.60 -19.37 -3.33
N ARG A 150 -7.63 -19.72 -2.54
CA ARG A 150 -7.82 -19.21 -1.17
C ARG A 150 -6.60 -19.47 -0.28
N ALA A 151 -5.97 -20.64 -0.42
CA ALA A 151 -4.78 -21.01 0.35
C ALA A 151 -3.60 -20.06 0.11
N ASN A 152 -3.36 -19.67 -1.15
CA ASN A 152 -2.27 -18.76 -1.51
C ASN A 152 -2.53 -17.35 -0.96
N ARG A 153 -3.78 -16.87 -1.05
CA ARG A 153 -4.15 -15.57 -0.45
C ARG A 153 -3.94 -15.57 1.06
N ALA A 154 -4.42 -16.61 1.74
CA ALA A 154 -4.28 -16.74 3.19
C ALA A 154 -2.81 -16.79 3.62
N ALA A 155 -1.96 -17.54 2.90
CA ALA A 155 -0.54 -17.63 3.15
C ALA A 155 0.17 -16.27 2.96
N ALA A 156 -0.13 -15.57 1.87
CA ALA A 156 0.41 -14.25 1.58
C ALA A 156 0.00 -13.24 2.67
N THR A 157 -1.29 -13.19 3.03
CA THR A 157 -1.79 -12.29 4.08
C THR A 157 -1.16 -12.59 5.44
N THR A 158 -1.00 -13.88 5.81
CA THR A 158 -0.33 -14.25 7.05
C THR A 158 1.12 -13.76 7.08
N ALA A 159 1.87 -13.97 5.99
CA ALA A 159 3.24 -13.48 5.87
C ALA A 159 3.31 -11.95 5.98
N LEU A 160 2.42 -11.23 5.27
CA LEU A 160 2.32 -9.77 5.33
C LEU A 160 2.07 -9.29 6.77
N ILE A 161 1.01 -9.77 7.42
CA ILE A 161 0.62 -9.30 8.76
C ILE A 161 1.75 -9.54 9.76
N VAL A 162 2.32 -10.74 9.78
CA VAL A 162 3.38 -11.08 10.75
C VAL A 162 4.63 -10.23 10.55
N THR A 163 5.08 -10.06 9.31
CA THR A 163 6.30 -9.30 9.03
C THR A 163 6.10 -7.80 9.15
N THR A 164 4.93 -7.25 8.79
CA THR A 164 4.62 -5.83 8.99
C THR A 164 4.40 -5.50 10.47
N THR A 165 3.75 -6.37 11.26
CA THR A 165 3.63 -6.14 12.71
C THR A 165 5.00 -6.06 13.37
N GLY A 166 5.94 -6.95 12.99
CA GLY A 166 7.32 -6.86 13.45
C GLY A 166 8.03 -5.60 12.92
N GLY A 167 7.77 -5.22 11.67
CA GLY A 167 8.30 -4.00 11.06
C GLY A 167 7.82 -2.73 11.78
N LEU A 168 6.55 -2.68 12.17
CA LEU A 168 6.01 -1.56 12.95
C LEU A 168 6.67 -1.47 14.34
N ALA A 169 6.91 -2.60 15.00
CA ALA A 169 7.69 -2.59 16.25
C ALA A 169 9.11 -2.04 16.01
N MET A 170 9.77 -2.46 14.94
CA MET A 170 11.07 -1.93 14.52
C MET A 170 11.02 -0.42 14.26
N LEU A 171 9.96 0.08 13.59
CA LEU A 171 9.80 1.52 13.35
C LEU A 171 9.75 2.33 14.64
N VAL A 172 9.04 1.84 15.66
CA VAL A 172 9.05 2.49 16.98
C VAL A 172 10.46 2.52 17.56
N GLY A 173 11.22 1.44 17.42
CA GLY A 173 12.64 1.41 17.81
C GLY A 173 13.49 2.42 17.05
N ILE A 174 13.31 2.54 15.73
CA ILE A 174 14.00 3.50 14.87
C ILE A 174 13.72 4.94 15.31
N VAL A 175 12.44 5.28 15.47
CA VAL A 175 12.04 6.64 15.91
C VAL A 175 12.61 6.93 17.30
N THR A 176 12.59 5.97 18.21
CA THR A 176 13.17 6.14 19.55
C THR A 176 14.68 6.41 19.47
N PHE A 177 15.42 5.68 18.64
CA PHE A 177 16.84 5.95 18.42
C PHE A 177 17.06 7.32 17.79
N GLY A 178 16.26 7.70 16.78
CA GLY A 178 16.34 9.02 16.17
C GLY A 178 16.17 10.17 17.17
N VAL A 179 15.20 10.02 18.09
CA VAL A 179 14.98 11.00 19.17
C VAL A 179 16.15 11.04 20.18
N LEU A 180 16.71 9.86 20.53
CA LEU A 180 17.79 9.77 21.51
C LEU A 180 19.13 10.30 20.97
N THR A 181 19.40 10.11 19.68
CA THR A 181 20.70 10.46 19.08
C THR A 181 20.67 11.74 18.24
N GLY A 182 19.46 12.26 17.92
CA GLY A 182 19.29 13.39 16.99
C GLY A 182 19.61 13.05 15.53
N SER A 183 19.79 11.76 15.18
CA SER A 183 20.14 11.30 13.85
C SER A 183 19.55 9.93 13.55
N TYR A 184 19.20 9.66 12.29
CA TYR A 184 18.78 8.36 11.81
C TYR A 184 19.91 7.56 11.14
N SER A 185 21.16 8.02 11.17
CA SER A 185 22.29 7.31 10.60
C SER A 185 22.62 6.05 11.44
N LEU A 186 22.58 4.88 10.77
CA LEU A 186 22.95 3.60 11.38
C LEU A 186 24.43 3.58 11.79
N SER A 187 25.32 4.07 10.97
CA SER A 187 26.75 4.12 11.28
C SER A 187 27.06 5.03 12.46
N ALA A 188 26.39 6.17 12.59
CA ALA A 188 26.51 7.06 13.75
C ALA A 188 25.97 6.38 15.03
N LEU A 189 24.83 5.72 14.95
CA LEU A 189 24.24 4.95 16.05
C LEU A 189 25.18 3.84 16.56
N LEU A 190 25.83 3.12 15.63
CA LEU A 190 26.76 2.02 15.97
C LEU A 190 28.10 2.55 16.55
N ALA A 191 28.56 3.72 16.11
CA ALA A 191 29.77 4.34 16.62
C ALA A 191 29.62 4.84 18.07
N ALA A 192 28.45 5.41 18.39
CA ALA A 192 28.12 5.96 19.70
C ALA A 192 26.73 5.48 20.18
N PRO A 193 26.61 4.19 20.59
CA PRO A 193 25.31 3.64 20.99
C PRO A 193 24.80 4.31 22.27
N PRO A 194 23.53 4.79 22.28
CA PRO A 194 22.92 5.37 23.46
C PRO A 194 22.71 4.30 24.54
N THR A 195 22.68 4.72 25.78
CA THR A 195 22.48 3.85 26.95
C THR A 195 21.18 4.20 27.68
N GLY A 196 20.72 3.30 28.55
CA GLY A 196 19.54 3.49 29.38
C GLY A 196 18.33 2.67 28.92
N LEU A 197 17.20 2.82 29.64
CA LEU A 197 16.01 2.00 29.44
C LEU A 197 15.38 2.20 28.06
N ALA A 198 15.30 3.43 27.60
CA ALA A 198 14.73 3.76 26.28
C ALA A 198 15.57 3.16 25.13
N ALA A 199 16.89 3.23 25.22
CA ALA A 199 17.81 2.61 24.25
C ALA A 199 17.68 1.08 24.25
N THR A 200 17.58 0.47 25.45
CA THR A 200 17.33 -0.97 25.58
C THR A 200 16.01 -1.38 24.94
N ALA A 201 14.93 -0.63 25.21
CA ALA A 201 13.62 -0.88 24.61
C ALA A 201 13.67 -0.73 23.09
N ALA A 202 14.32 0.30 22.56
CA ALA A 202 14.49 0.52 21.14
C ALA A 202 15.25 -0.65 20.46
N ALA A 203 16.37 -1.10 21.06
CA ALA A 203 17.13 -2.22 20.55
C ALA A 203 16.31 -3.53 20.52
N LEU A 204 15.52 -3.79 21.56
CA LEU A 204 14.64 -4.97 21.62
C LEU A 204 13.49 -4.87 20.61
N LEU A 205 12.92 -3.68 20.38
CA LEU A 205 11.90 -3.47 19.35
C LEU A 205 12.44 -3.69 17.93
N MET A 206 13.66 -3.23 17.67
CA MET A 206 14.35 -3.54 16.40
C MET A 206 14.60 -5.05 16.27
N LEU A 207 14.95 -5.70 17.37
CA LEU A 207 15.13 -7.15 17.39
C LEU A 207 13.81 -7.90 17.09
N VAL A 208 12.66 -7.44 17.59
CA VAL A 208 11.35 -8.01 17.23
C VAL A 208 11.12 -7.97 15.73
N GLY A 209 11.43 -6.85 15.08
CA GLY A 209 11.39 -6.74 13.62
C GLY A 209 12.26 -7.76 12.91
N ALA A 210 13.53 -7.88 13.37
CA ALA A 210 14.49 -8.83 12.82
C ALA A 210 14.01 -10.29 12.97
N LEU A 211 13.54 -10.68 14.16
CA LEU A 211 13.08 -12.04 14.46
C LEU A 211 11.82 -12.39 13.65
N SER A 212 10.88 -11.45 13.47
CA SER A 212 9.67 -11.66 12.68
C SER A 212 9.98 -11.90 11.19
N LYS A 213 10.87 -11.11 10.62
CA LYS A 213 11.29 -11.21 9.21
C LYS A 213 12.09 -12.47 8.93
N SER A 214 12.95 -12.86 9.88
CA SER A 214 13.76 -14.09 9.80
C SER A 214 13.02 -15.35 10.25
N ALA A 215 11.73 -15.26 10.52
CA ALA A 215 10.88 -16.39 10.89
C ALA A 215 11.40 -17.17 12.10
N LEU A 216 11.86 -16.49 13.14
CA LEU A 216 12.19 -17.11 14.42
C LEU A 216 10.92 -17.30 15.28
N ALA A 217 10.96 -18.27 16.20
CA ALA A 217 9.90 -18.46 17.16
C ALA A 217 9.70 -17.17 18.01
N PRO A 218 8.45 -16.74 18.24
CA PRO A 218 7.17 -17.38 17.88
C PRO A 218 6.67 -17.12 16.47
N PHE A 219 7.33 -16.28 15.68
CA PHE A 219 6.87 -15.79 14.36
C PHE A 219 7.10 -16.77 13.20
N HIS A 220 7.71 -17.94 13.43
CA HIS A 220 8.18 -18.86 12.38
C HIS A 220 7.12 -19.44 11.45
N PHE A 221 5.85 -19.43 11.83
CA PHE A 221 4.75 -20.15 11.16
C PHE A 221 4.37 -19.59 9.78
N TRP A 222 4.69 -18.34 9.47
CA TRP A 222 4.39 -17.78 8.15
C TRP A 222 5.27 -18.36 7.04
N LEU A 223 6.52 -18.75 7.35
CA LEU A 223 7.50 -19.19 6.35
C LEU A 223 7.10 -20.51 5.67
N PRO A 224 6.66 -21.59 6.38
CA PRO A 224 6.12 -22.76 5.71
C PRO A 224 4.87 -22.47 4.87
N GLY A 225 4.01 -21.55 5.29
CA GLY A 225 2.87 -21.08 4.51
C GLY A 225 3.30 -20.40 3.21
N ALA A 226 4.39 -19.66 3.21
CA ALA A 226 4.94 -18.97 2.05
C ALA A 226 5.42 -19.92 0.93
N MET A 227 5.52 -21.23 1.21
CA MET A 227 5.82 -22.26 0.20
C MET A 227 4.71 -22.41 -0.87
N ALA A 228 3.59 -21.73 -0.74
CA ALA A 228 2.59 -21.58 -1.79
C ALA A 228 3.12 -20.86 -3.06
N ALA A 229 4.19 -20.05 -2.93
CA ALA A 229 4.87 -19.40 -4.03
C ALA A 229 5.52 -20.42 -5.01
N PRO A 230 5.76 -20.08 -6.30
CA PRO A 230 6.54 -20.90 -7.21
C PRO A 230 7.93 -21.24 -6.64
N THR A 231 8.48 -22.39 -7.01
CA THR A 231 9.74 -22.88 -6.42
C THR A 231 10.93 -21.92 -6.63
N PRO A 232 11.14 -21.28 -7.80
CA PRO A 232 12.21 -20.29 -7.96
C PRO A 232 12.06 -19.09 -7.02
N VAL A 233 10.82 -18.63 -6.81
CA VAL A 233 10.52 -17.55 -5.87
C VAL A 233 10.88 -17.98 -4.45
N SER A 234 10.49 -19.20 -4.04
CA SER A 234 10.86 -19.73 -2.72
C SER A 234 12.38 -19.88 -2.55
N ALA A 235 13.10 -20.31 -3.60
CA ALA A 235 14.56 -20.38 -3.59
C ALA A 235 15.17 -19.00 -3.32
N TYR A 236 14.69 -17.96 -3.99
CA TYR A 236 15.22 -16.62 -3.82
C TYR A 236 14.89 -16.01 -2.47
N LEU A 237 13.61 -16.04 -2.08
CA LEU A 237 13.14 -15.45 -0.81
C LEU A 237 13.78 -16.07 0.42
N HIS A 238 13.95 -17.39 0.41
CA HIS A 238 14.29 -18.14 1.63
C HIS A 238 15.76 -18.59 1.69
N ALA A 239 16.49 -18.62 0.55
CA ALA A 239 17.90 -18.96 0.56
C ALA A 239 18.80 -17.72 0.61
N ALA A 240 18.47 -16.65 -0.12
CA ALA A 240 19.41 -15.56 -0.36
C ALA A 240 18.97 -14.21 0.22
N THR A 241 17.66 -13.97 0.40
CA THR A 241 17.16 -12.59 0.53
C THR A 241 16.28 -12.36 1.74
N MET A 242 14.95 -12.36 1.63
CA MET A 242 13.99 -11.86 2.61
C MET A 242 14.26 -12.27 4.06
N VAL A 243 14.44 -13.56 4.31
CA VAL A 243 14.66 -14.06 5.67
C VAL A 243 16.03 -13.70 6.24
N LYS A 244 16.96 -13.27 5.39
CA LYS A 244 18.27 -12.78 5.81
C LYS A 244 18.30 -11.31 6.15
N ALA A 245 17.26 -10.55 5.82
CA ALA A 245 17.14 -9.15 6.20
C ALA A 245 17.18 -8.98 7.72
N GLY A 246 16.47 -9.83 8.48
CA GLY A 246 16.55 -9.79 9.94
C GLY A 246 17.90 -10.28 10.49
N VAL A 247 18.49 -11.31 9.87
CA VAL A 247 19.85 -11.77 10.21
C VAL A 247 20.87 -10.65 9.98
N TYR A 248 20.73 -9.93 8.85
CA TYR A 248 21.54 -8.76 8.54
C TYR A 248 21.43 -7.68 9.63
N LEU A 249 20.19 -7.33 10.01
CA LEU A 249 19.98 -6.31 11.03
C LEU A 249 20.59 -6.71 12.38
N VAL A 250 20.45 -7.99 12.78
CA VAL A 250 21.07 -8.53 14.00
C VAL A 250 22.60 -8.48 13.89
N ALA A 251 23.18 -8.90 12.75
CA ALA A 251 24.62 -8.86 12.52
C ALA A 251 25.18 -7.43 12.52
N ALA A 252 24.44 -6.48 11.97
CA ALA A 252 24.83 -5.05 11.95
C ALA A 252 24.78 -4.43 13.36
N MET A 253 23.77 -4.79 14.17
CA MET A 253 23.58 -4.21 15.50
C MET A 253 24.39 -4.89 16.59
N ALA A 254 24.69 -6.18 16.47
CA ALA A 254 25.36 -6.96 17.52
C ALA A 254 26.70 -6.37 18.02
N PRO A 255 27.58 -5.81 17.18
CA PRO A 255 28.83 -5.19 17.65
C PRO A 255 28.63 -4.07 18.68
N ALA A 256 27.52 -3.35 18.61
CA ALA A 256 27.22 -2.22 19.50
C ALA A 256 26.23 -2.57 20.62
N PHE A 257 25.28 -3.49 20.37
CA PHE A 257 24.14 -3.74 21.25
C PHE A 257 24.15 -5.12 21.92
N ALA A 258 25.10 -6.02 21.63
CA ALA A 258 25.12 -7.33 22.26
C ALA A 258 25.23 -7.30 23.78
N ALA A 259 25.85 -6.27 24.35
CA ALA A 259 25.99 -6.06 25.81
C ALA A 259 24.71 -5.49 26.47
N VAL A 260 23.73 -5.04 25.69
CA VAL A 260 22.47 -4.48 26.22
C VAL A 260 21.69 -5.57 26.96
N PRO A 261 21.10 -5.27 28.14
CA PRO A 261 20.27 -6.21 28.88
C PRO A 261 19.21 -6.88 28.00
N LEU A 262 19.01 -8.18 28.21
CA LEU A 262 18.07 -9.03 27.48
C LEU A 262 18.42 -9.33 26.00
N TRP A 263 19.35 -8.63 25.34
CA TRP A 263 19.72 -8.94 23.96
C TRP A 263 20.22 -10.39 23.80
N ARG A 264 21.29 -10.74 24.49
CA ARG A 264 21.84 -12.11 24.42
C ARG A 264 20.87 -13.17 24.91
N PRO A 265 20.20 -13.02 26.08
CA PRO A 265 19.20 -13.99 26.52
C PRO A 265 18.10 -14.25 25.49
N VAL A 266 17.55 -13.20 24.86
CA VAL A 266 16.49 -13.32 23.85
C VAL A 266 17.00 -14.05 22.60
N ILE A 267 18.16 -13.65 22.08
CA ILE A 267 18.72 -14.24 20.87
C ILE A 267 19.12 -15.71 21.10
N THR A 268 19.77 -16.02 22.20
CA THR A 268 20.22 -17.38 22.50
C THR A 268 19.06 -18.33 22.75
N LEU A 269 18.07 -17.90 23.53
CA LEU A 269 16.88 -18.69 23.84
C LEU A 269 16.04 -18.92 22.58
N LEU A 270 15.65 -17.83 21.89
CA LEU A 270 14.77 -17.92 20.73
C LEU A 270 15.47 -18.56 19.53
N GLY A 271 16.78 -18.32 19.33
CA GLY A 271 17.56 -18.93 18.29
C GLY A 271 17.68 -20.45 18.48
N ALA A 272 18.07 -20.92 19.66
CA ALA A 272 18.17 -22.33 19.98
C ALA A 272 16.81 -23.04 19.93
N LEU A 273 15.77 -22.44 20.50
CA LEU A 273 14.39 -22.94 20.43
C LEU A 273 13.93 -23.07 18.97
N THR A 274 14.18 -22.06 18.16
CA THR A 274 13.81 -22.06 16.74
C THR A 274 14.54 -23.15 15.97
N MET A 275 15.83 -23.33 16.24
CA MET A 275 16.62 -24.38 15.59
C MET A 275 16.06 -25.79 15.89
N ILE A 276 15.76 -26.08 17.15
CA ILE A 276 15.20 -27.38 17.57
C ILE A 276 13.78 -27.56 17.01
N LEU A 277 12.89 -26.58 17.19
CA LEU A 277 11.52 -26.64 16.70
C LEU A 277 11.46 -26.82 15.19
N GLY A 278 12.26 -26.05 14.44
CA GLY A 278 12.35 -26.15 12.99
C GLY A 278 12.82 -27.53 12.55
N GLY A 279 13.91 -28.04 13.13
CA GLY A 279 14.46 -29.35 12.85
C GLY A 279 13.50 -30.50 13.18
N TRP A 280 12.83 -30.45 14.34
CA TRP A 280 11.85 -31.41 14.77
C TRP A 280 10.64 -31.47 13.84
N ARG A 281 10.13 -30.29 13.40
CA ARG A 281 9.01 -30.22 12.46
C ARG A 281 9.40 -30.61 11.04
N ALA A 282 10.64 -30.37 10.61
CA ALA A 282 11.13 -30.81 9.31
C ALA A 282 11.06 -32.33 9.14
N LEU A 283 11.31 -33.09 10.20
CA LEU A 283 11.24 -34.57 10.19
C LEU A 283 9.80 -35.09 9.98
N ARG A 284 8.76 -34.29 10.19
CA ARG A 284 7.36 -34.70 9.99
C ARG A 284 6.83 -34.43 8.59
N GLN A 285 7.59 -33.70 7.77
CA GLN A 285 7.09 -33.25 6.47
C GLN A 285 7.29 -34.33 5.40
N ASP A 286 6.24 -34.54 4.60
CA ASP A 286 6.27 -35.40 3.43
C ASP A 286 6.42 -34.61 2.13
N ASP A 287 6.14 -33.31 2.11
CA ASP A 287 6.42 -32.42 0.98
C ASP A 287 7.87 -31.91 1.08
N LEU A 288 8.67 -32.15 0.01
CA LEU A 288 10.08 -31.73 -0.07
C LEU A 288 10.28 -30.25 0.21
N LYS A 289 9.38 -29.43 -0.30
CA LYS A 289 9.45 -27.98 -0.16
C LYS A 289 9.15 -27.52 1.28
N LEU A 290 8.19 -28.17 1.95
CA LEU A 290 7.89 -27.91 3.36
C LEU A 290 9.00 -28.42 4.27
N LEU A 291 9.62 -29.56 3.97
CA LEU A 291 10.79 -30.06 4.68
C LEU A 291 11.93 -29.04 4.64
N LEU A 292 12.22 -28.49 3.45
CA LEU A 292 13.25 -27.45 3.30
C LEU A 292 12.86 -26.15 4.01
N ALA A 293 11.56 -25.80 4.06
CA ALA A 293 11.07 -24.61 4.75
C ALA A 293 11.33 -24.70 6.26
N TYR A 294 10.91 -25.78 6.90
CA TYR A 294 11.19 -25.99 8.33
C TYR A 294 12.68 -26.13 8.62
N GLY A 295 13.43 -26.78 7.71
CA GLY A 295 14.87 -26.79 7.77
C GLY A 295 15.50 -25.40 7.60
N THR A 296 14.85 -24.47 6.90
CA THR A 296 15.28 -23.06 6.82
C THR A 296 15.01 -22.34 8.12
N VAL A 297 13.83 -22.52 8.74
CA VAL A 297 13.52 -21.99 10.09
C VAL A 297 14.59 -22.44 11.09
N SER A 298 14.95 -23.74 11.09
CA SER A 298 15.99 -24.28 11.95
C SER A 298 17.34 -23.58 11.76
N GLN A 299 17.77 -23.44 10.50
CA GLN A 299 19.06 -22.81 10.21
C GLN A 299 19.09 -21.31 10.49
N LEU A 300 17.98 -20.61 10.27
CA LEU A 300 17.88 -19.19 10.60
C LEU A 300 17.97 -18.95 12.10
N GLY A 301 17.36 -19.81 12.92
CA GLY A 301 17.55 -19.79 14.38
C GLY A 301 19.03 -19.91 14.76
N PHE A 302 19.73 -20.86 14.15
CA PHE A 302 21.16 -21.06 14.39
C PHE A 302 22.02 -19.87 13.96
N ILE A 303 21.82 -19.37 12.72
CA ILE A 303 22.61 -18.25 12.17
C ILE A 303 22.37 -16.99 12.99
N THR A 304 21.09 -16.66 13.30
CA THR A 304 20.75 -15.47 14.08
C THR A 304 21.36 -15.53 15.48
N LEU A 305 21.36 -16.70 16.11
CA LEU A 305 22.02 -16.91 17.39
C LEU A 305 23.52 -16.59 17.29
N MET A 306 24.22 -17.14 16.28
CA MET A 306 25.65 -16.95 16.12
C MET A 306 26.02 -15.48 15.87
N VAL A 307 25.38 -14.81 14.91
CA VAL A 307 25.70 -13.40 14.63
C VAL A 307 25.27 -12.46 15.77
N GLY A 308 24.25 -12.84 16.54
CA GLY A 308 23.71 -12.00 17.61
C GLY A 308 24.41 -12.13 18.96
N LEU A 309 25.26 -13.15 19.16
CA LEU A 309 26.08 -13.29 20.37
C LEU A 309 27.04 -12.12 20.58
N GLY A 310 27.52 -11.50 19.50
CA GLY A 310 28.38 -10.33 19.59
C GLY A 310 29.80 -10.62 20.04
N THR A 311 30.32 -11.86 19.83
CA THR A 311 31.74 -12.19 20.02
C THR A 311 32.43 -12.39 18.66
N LYS A 312 33.71 -12.12 18.58
CA LYS A 312 34.51 -12.22 17.34
C LYS A 312 34.39 -13.59 16.69
N ALA A 313 34.55 -14.65 17.47
CA ALA A 313 34.48 -16.02 16.99
C ALA A 313 33.07 -16.39 16.49
N ALA A 314 32.02 -16.00 17.24
CA ALA A 314 30.64 -16.27 16.86
C ALA A 314 30.21 -15.43 15.63
N GLY A 315 30.68 -14.20 15.51
CA GLY A 315 30.44 -13.35 14.35
C GLY A 315 31.03 -13.93 13.07
N GLN A 316 32.31 -14.37 13.10
CA GLN A 316 32.95 -15.04 11.95
C GLN A 316 32.19 -16.31 11.55
N ALA A 317 31.93 -17.19 12.51
CA ALA A 317 31.23 -18.45 12.28
C ALA A 317 29.80 -18.23 11.77
N GLY A 318 29.09 -17.21 12.30
CA GLY A 318 27.74 -16.85 11.90
C GLY A 318 27.69 -16.36 10.45
N LEU A 319 28.63 -15.51 10.01
CA LEU A 319 28.73 -15.07 8.62
C LEU A 319 29.14 -16.22 7.68
N ALA A 320 30.09 -17.05 8.05
CA ALA A 320 30.44 -18.24 7.29
C ALA A 320 29.22 -19.15 7.12
N MET A 321 28.45 -19.38 8.18
CA MET A 321 27.24 -20.18 8.11
C MET A 321 26.11 -19.51 7.29
N LEU A 322 26.01 -18.19 7.30
CA LEU A 322 25.07 -17.43 6.46
C LEU A 322 25.37 -17.63 4.97
N LEU A 323 26.65 -17.59 4.58
CA LEU A 323 27.09 -17.86 3.22
C LEU A 323 26.84 -19.32 2.82
N ALA A 324 27.24 -20.28 3.66
CA ALA A 324 27.00 -21.70 3.43
C ALA A 324 25.52 -22.01 3.26
N HIS A 325 24.67 -21.45 4.13
CA HIS A 325 23.23 -21.59 4.07
C HIS A 325 22.65 -21.05 2.76
N ALA A 326 23.13 -19.91 2.28
CA ALA A 326 22.68 -19.37 1.00
C ALA A 326 22.92 -20.34 -0.16
N LEU A 327 24.12 -20.90 -0.23
CA LEU A 327 24.54 -21.80 -1.30
C LEU A 327 23.75 -23.13 -1.26
N PHE A 328 23.77 -23.85 -0.14
CA PHE A 328 23.10 -25.15 -0.11
C PHE A 328 21.56 -25.04 -0.16
N LYS A 329 20.94 -24.01 0.43
CA LYS A 329 19.48 -23.87 0.38
C LYS A 329 19.00 -23.49 -1.02
N ALA A 330 19.69 -22.57 -1.71
CA ALA A 330 19.35 -22.23 -3.09
C ALA A 330 19.43 -23.48 -3.98
N THR A 331 20.53 -24.24 -3.88
CA THR A 331 20.71 -25.51 -4.61
C THR A 331 19.57 -26.47 -4.34
N LEU A 332 19.21 -26.70 -3.07
CA LEU A 332 18.18 -27.67 -2.68
C LEU A 332 16.79 -27.23 -3.16
N PHE A 333 16.41 -25.96 -3.01
CA PHE A 333 15.13 -25.47 -3.52
C PHE A 333 15.05 -25.55 -5.03
N LEU A 334 16.10 -25.15 -5.77
CA LEU A 334 16.14 -25.28 -7.22
C LEU A 334 16.07 -26.76 -7.65
N SER A 335 16.74 -27.68 -6.93
CA SER A 335 16.65 -29.14 -7.15
C SER A 335 15.23 -29.65 -6.95
N VAL A 336 14.51 -29.18 -5.91
CA VAL A 336 13.09 -29.51 -5.71
C VAL A 336 12.24 -29.02 -6.90
N GLY A 337 12.55 -27.83 -7.44
CA GLY A 337 11.87 -27.34 -8.62
C GLY A 337 12.09 -28.20 -9.87
N VAL A 338 13.29 -28.76 -10.04
CA VAL A 338 13.60 -29.72 -11.11
C VAL A 338 12.85 -31.06 -10.88
N ILE A 339 12.84 -31.59 -9.63
CA ILE A 339 12.08 -32.79 -9.28
C ILE A 339 10.59 -32.61 -9.59
N ASP A 340 9.99 -31.50 -9.11
CA ASP A 340 8.58 -31.19 -9.30
C ASP A 340 8.22 -31.10 -10.80
N HIS A 341 9.07 -30.46 -11.59
CA HIS A 341 8.89 -30.35 -13.04
C HIS A 341 9.07 -31.67 -13.77
N ALA A 342 10.03 -32.50 -13.33
CA ALA A 342 10.36 -33.78 -13.98
C ALA A 342 9.37 -34.90 -13.66
N THR A 343 8.75 -34.89 -12.47
CA THR A 343 7.92 -35.99 -11.97
C THR A 343 6.47 -35.60 -11.64
N GLY A 344 6.13 -34.33 -11.73
CA GLY A 344 4.80 -33.80 -11.37
C GLY A 344 4.49 -33.88 -9.86
N THR A 345 5.44 -34.28 -9.01
CA THR A 345 5.19 -34.44 -7.56
C THR A 345 6.42 -34.08 -6.72
N ARG A 346 6.20 -33.57 -5.52
CA ARG A 346 7.22 -33.33 -4.45
C ARG A 346 6.93 -34.14 -3.21
N ASP A 347 5.94 -35.00 -3.26
CA ASP A 347 5.54 -35.83 -2.12
C ASP A 347 6.52 -36.99 -1.97
N LEU A 348 7.26 -36.98 -0.84
CA LEU A 348 8.23 -38.02 -0.46
C LEU A 348 7.58 -39.40 -0.42
N THR A 349 6.29 -39.51 -0.17
CA THR A 349 5.60 -40.81 -0.13
C THR A 349 5.41 -41.43 -1.52
N LYS A 350 5.47 -40.60 -2.57
CA LYS A 350 5.29 -41.00 -3.96
C LYS A 350 6.61 -41.13 -4.74
N LEU A 351 7.68 -40.52 -4.23
CA LEU A 351 8.99 -40.50 -4.88
C LEU A 351 9.78 -41.78 -4.51
N SER A 352 10.49 -42.37 -5.47
CA SER A 352 11.37 -43.54 -5.31
C SER A 352 12.38 -43.61 -6.44
N GLY A 353 13.65 -43.93 -6.14
CA GLY A 353 14.63 -44.36 -7.13
C GLY A 353 15.09 -43.28 -8.13
N LEU A 354 14.93 -42.01 -7.86
CA LEU A 354 15.32 -40.96 -8.81
C LEU A 354 16.82 -40.89 -9.08
N ALA A 355 17.69 -41.44 -8.22
CA ALA A 355 19.13 -41.46 -8.45
C ALA A 355 19.52 -42.17 -9.76
N GLY A 356 18.85 -43.25 -10.08
CA GLY A 356 19.11 -43.99 -11.34
C GLY A 356 18.57 -43.28 -12.60
N ARG A 357 17.55 -42.43 -12.43
CA ARG A 357 16.90 -41.73 -13.56
C ARG A 357 17.42 -40.33 -13.80
N LEU A 358 17.85 -39.65 -12.71
CA LEU A 358 18.38 -38.29 -12.71
C LEU A 358 19.72 -38.22 -11.94
N PRO A 359 20.76 -38.92 -12.38
CA PRO A 359 22.03 -39.05 -11.63
C PRO A 359 22.70 -37.70 -11.39
N ALA A 360 22.76 -36.82 -12.37
CA ALA A 360 23.35 -35.50 -12.22
C ALA A 360 22.62 -34.67 -11.12
N LEU A 361 21.28 -34.69 -11.10
CA LEU A 361 20.51 -34.03 -10.07
C LEU A 361 20.73 -34.63 -8.68
N ALA A 362 20.85 -35.98 -8.61
CA ALA A 362 21.12 -36.68 -7.35
C ALA A 362 22.46 -36.28 -6.74
N VAL A 363 23.50 -36.10 -7.57
CA VAL A 363 24.83 -35.62 -7.16
C VAL A 363 24.75 -34.16 -6.68
N ILE A 364 24.13 -33.28 -7.47
CA ILE A 364 23.97 -31.85 -7.14
C ILE A 364 23.24 -31.68 -5.80
N ALA A 365 22.08 -32.34 -5.67
CA ALA A 365 21.28 -32.31 -4.46
C ALA A 365 21.99 -32.97 -3.28
N GLY A 366 22.79 -34.04 -3.56
CA GLY A 366 23.61 -34.73 -2.59
C GLY A 366 24.71 -33.85 -1.99
N LEU A 367 25.45 -33.11 -2.81
CA LEU A 367 26.45 -32.14 -2.36
C LEU A 367 25.83 -31.08 -1.45
N ALA A 368 24.70 -30.52 -1.86
CA ALA A 368 24.02 -29.50 -1.07
C ALA A 368 23.42 -30.04 0.25
N ALA A 369 22.82 -31.25 0.22
CA ALA A 369 22.31 -31.93 1.41
C ALA A 369 23.43 -32.33 2.39
N ALA A 370 24.56 -32.78 1.89
CA ALA A 370 25.75 -33.10 2.65
C ALA A 370 26.39 -31.84 3.27
N SER A 371 26.44 -30.73 2.54
CA SER A 371 26.86 -29.43 3.05
C SER A 371 25.91 -28.95 4.16
N MET A 372 24.59 -29.05 3.98
CA MET A 372 23.59 -28.73 4.99
C MET A 372 23.76 -29.62 6.26
N ALA A 373 24.04 -30.89 6.09
CA ALA A 373 24.34 -31.82 7.18
C ALA A 373 25.62 -31.45 7.92
N GLY A 374 26.56 -30.79 7.26
CA GLY A 374 27.89 -30.47 7.81
C GLY A 374 28.86 -31.61 7.65
N LEU A 375 28.89 -32.26 6.46
CA LEU A 375 29.86 -33.31 6.13
C LEU A 375 31.11 -32.71 5.49
N PRO A 376 32.33 -33.14 5.93
CA PRO A 376 33.55 -32.72 5.23
C PRO A 376 33.58 -33.32 3.81
N PRO A 377 34.21 -32.70 2.80
CA PRO A 377 34.99 -31.45 2.85
C PRO A 377 34.15 -30.19 2.49
N LEU A 378 32.86 -30.20 2.71
CA LEU A 378 31.93 -29.16 2.25
C LEU A 378 31.93 -27.95 3.18
N PHE A 379 31.58 -26.78 2.63
CA PHE A 379 31.61 -25.51 3.34
C PHE A 379 30.68 -25.47 4.58
N GLY A 380 29.59 -26.21 4.59
CA GLY A 380 28.72 -26.34 5.75
C GLY A 380 29.40 -27.01 6.96
N PHE A 381 30.38 -27.91 6.74
CA PHE A 381 31.20 -28.48 7.79
C PHE A 381 32.09 -27.43 8.44
N VAL A 382 32.89 -26.70 7.62
CA VAL A 382 33.80 -25.65 8.09
C VAL A 382 33.07 -24.61 8.94
N SER A 383 31.89 -24.16 8.45
CA SER A 383 31.08 -23.17 9.15
C SER A 383 30.50 -23.68 10.46
N LYS A 384 30.05 -24.94 10.53
CA LYS A 384 29.53 -25.56 11.77
C LYS A 384 30.61 -25.83 12.79
N GLU A 385 31.77 -26.30 12.34
CA GLU A 385 32.90 -26.54 13.24
C GLU A 385 33.37 -25.23 13.89
N SER A 386 33.53 -24.17 13.10
CA SER A 386 33.84 -22.84 13.62
C SER A 386 32.78 -22.34 14.62
N ALA A 387 31.49 -22.62 14.37
CA ALA A 387 30.42 -22.25 15.28
C ALA A 387 30.48 -23.03 16.60
N LEU A 388 30.79 -24.32 16.55
CA LEU A 388 30.99 -25.14 17.75
C LEU A 388 32.22 -24.68 18.54
N ASP A 389 33.31 -24.30 17.85
CA ASP A 389 34.52 -23.74 18.50
C ASP A 389 34.16 -22.46 19.27
N ALA A 390 33.44 -21.54 18.63
CA ALA A 390 32.98 -20.31 19.27
C ALA A 390 32.11 -20.57 20.52
N LEU A 391 31.21 -21.55 20.44
CA LEU A 391 30.35 -21.93 21.57
C LEU A 391 31.10 -22.66 22.70
N VAL A 392 32.09 -23.49 22.37
CA VAL A 392 32.95 -24.14 23.36
C VAL A 392 33.78 -23.13 24.14
N LYS A 393 34.28 -22.07 23.46
CA LYS A 393 34.99 -20.97 24.14
C LYS A 393 34.11 -20.28 25.19
N LEU A 394 32.79 -20.14 24.95
CA LEU A 394 31.86 -19.61 25.96
C LEU A 394 31.80 -20.47 27.24
N THR A 395 31.96 -21.80 27.14
CA THR A 395 31.87 -22.69 28.31
C THR A 395 33.06 -22.58 29.26
N HIS A 396 34.22 -22.15 28.73
CA HIS A 396 35.47 -22.08 29.54
C HIS A 396 35.67 -20.69 30.17
N SER A 397 35.39 -19.63 29.44
CA SER A 397 35.73 -18.26 29.88
C SER A 397 34.57 -17.27 29.76
N GLY A 398 33.38 -17.71 29.30
CA GLY A 398 32.31 -16.81 28.90
C GLY A 398 32.67 -15.96 27.68
N ASP A 399 33.88 -16.05 27.17
CA ASP A 399 34.44 -15.32 26.01
C ASP A 399 34.10 -13.80 26.00
N GLY A 400 34.22 -13.18 27.18
CA GLY A 400 33.92 -11.74 27.38
C GLY A 400 32.43 -11.40 27.50
N THR A 401 31.51 -12.34 27.34
CA THR A 401 30.04 -12.07 27.36
C THR A 401 29.44 -12.01 28.76
N GLY A 402 30.19 -12.43 29.78
CA GLY A 402 29.67 -12.60 31.16
C GLY A 402 28.69 -13.77 31.30
N MET A 403 28.55 -14.63 30.29
CA MET A 403 27.70 -15.82 30.39
C MET A 403 28.28 -16.85 31.36
N LEU A 404 27.43 -17.35 32.27
CA LEU A 404 27.81 -18.40 33.21
C LEU A 404 28.05 -19.73 32.46
N PRO A 405 28.89 -20.63 32.98
CA PRO A 405 29.19 -21.92 32.34
C PRO A 405 27.97 -22.79 32.08
N ALA A 406 27.04 -22.88 33.03
CA ALA A 406 25.86 -23.74 32.88
C ALA A 406 24.93 -23.35 31.72
N PRO A 407 24.49 -22.09 31.52
CA PRO A 407 23.82 -21.65 30.33
C PRO A 407 24.60 -21.88 29.02
N ALA A 408 25.93 -21.69 29.06
CA ALA A 408 26.78 -21.93 27.90
C ALA A 408 26.81 -23.41 27.49
N VAL A 409 26.95 -24.33 28.47
CA VAL A 409 26.86 -25.77 28.19
C VAL A 409 25.48 -26.18 27.66
N LEU A 410 24.40 -25.65 28.22
CA LEU A 410 23.05 -25.91 27.71
C LEU A 410 22.89 -25.42 26.27
N LEU A 411 23.51 -24.30 25.94
CA LEU A 411 23.51 -23.75 24.60
C LEU A 411 24.25 -24.66 23.60
N VAL A 412 25.46 -25.13 23.98
CA VAL A 412 26.22 -26.13 23.20
C VAL A 412 25.39 -27.39 22.98
N ALA A 413 24.79 -27.94 24.04
CA ALA A 413 23.93 -29.12 23.94
C ALA A 413 22.73 -28.88 22.99
N ALA A 414 22.07 -27.75 23.10
CA ALA A 414 20.94 -27.39 22.23
C ALA A 414 21.37 -27.31 20.75
N ILE A 415 22.54 -26.74 20.45
CA ILE A 415 23.07 -26.64 19.08
C ILE A 415 23.51 -28.01 18.54
N VAL A 416 24.09 -28.86 19.37
CA VAL A 416 24.43 -30.23 18.98
C VAL A 416 23.15 -31.03 18.66
N VAL A 417 22.13 -30.97 19.52
CA VAL A 417 20.83 -31.59 19.24
C VAL A 417 20.19 -31.02 17.95
N GLY A 418 20.21 -29.72 17.78
CA GLY A 418 19.71 -29.05 16.55
C GLY A 418 20.52 -29.50 15.32
N SER A 419 21.81 -29.72 15.45
CA SER A 419 22.66 -30.24 14.38
C SER A 419 22.36 -31.71 14.07
N MET A 420 22.10 -32.56 15.08
CA MET A 420 21.62 -33.95 14.88
C MET A 420 20.30 -33.95 14.05
N LEU A 421 19.34 -33.08 14.41
CA LEU A 421 18.09 -32.95 13.67
C LEU A 421 18.37 -32.48 12.22
N THR A 422 19.35 -31.59 12.01
CA THR A 422 19.74 -31.12 10.68
C THR A 422 20.25 -32.25 9.82
N VAL A 423 21.12 -33.09 10.34
CA VAL A 423 21.63 -34.28 9.64
C VAL A 423 20.47 -35.22 9.32
N ALA A 424 19.60 -35.50 10.27
CA ALA A 424 18.48 -36.42 10.09
C ALA A 424 17.52 -35.97 8.99
N TYR A 425 17.13 -34.67 8.96
CA TYR A 425 16.22 -34.19 7.87
C TYR A 425 16.97 -34.01 6.54
N SER A 426 18.29 -33.78 6.53
CA SER A 426 19.09 -33.78 5.31
C SER A 426 19.12 -35.16 4.65
N LEU A 427 19.34 -36.20 5.46
CA LEU A 427 19.27 -37.60 5.01
C LEU A 427 17.85 -37.98 4.55
N ARG A 428 16.82 -37.55 5.28
CA ARG A 428 15.41 -37.72 4.87
C ARG A 428 15.09 -37.09 3.54
N PHE A 429 15.60 -35.88 3.28
CA PHE A 429 15.44 -35.19 2.00
C PHE A 429 16.05 -35.99 0.85
N TRP A 430 17.35 -36.30 0.98
CA TRP A 430 18.07 -36.96 -0.13
C TRP A 430 17.63 -38.38 -0.35
N TRP A 431 17.60 -39.20 0.73
CA TRP A 431 17.19 -40.59 0.64
C TRP A 431 15.73 -40.75 0.23
N GLY A 432 14.86 -39.87 0.72
CA GLY A 432 13.43 -39.92 0.41
C GLY A 432 13.09 -39.62 -1.05
N ALA A 433 13.87 -38.74 -1.70
CA ALA A 433 13.68 -38.41 -3.10
C ALA A 433 14.45 -39.35 -4.05
N PHE A 434 15.71 -39.65 -3.73
CA PHE A 434 16.63 -40.32 -4.66
C PHE A 434 16.85 -41.80 -4.35
N GLY A 435 16.63 -42.21 -3.10
CA GLY A 435 16.79 -43.61 -2.67
C GLY A 435 15.69 -44.50 -3.23
N THR A 436 16.03 -45.78 -3.47
CA THR A 436 15.09 -46.79 -3.89
C THR A 436 14.37 -47.41 -2.70
N ARG A 437 13.06 -47.38 -2.69
CA ARG A 437 12.23 -48.01 -1.65
C ARG A 437 12.00 -49.47 -1.97
N ARG A 438 12.09 -50.29 -0.96
CA ARG A 438 11.72 -51.70 -1.06
C ARG A 438 10.22 -51.78 -1.43
N ARG A 439 9.85 -52.40 -2.54
CA ARG A 439 8.50 -52.63 -3.07
C ARG A 439 7.85 -51.40 -3.75
N ALA A 440 8.55 -50.32 -4.03
CA ALA A 440 8.03 -49.24 -4.86
C ALA A 440 8.77 -49.20 -6.19
N GLU A 441 8.03 -49.07 -7.26
CA GLU A 441 8.61 -48.85 -8.61
C GLU A 441 9.30 -47.46 -8.63
N PRO A 442 10.41 -47.33 -9.39
CA PRO A 442 11.06 -46.06 -9.61
C PRO A 442 10.10 -45.06 -10.23
N THR A 443 9.99 -43.86 -9.66
CA THR A 443 9.09 -42.82 -10.14
C THR A 443 9.39 -42.49 -11.61
N PRO A 444 8.39 -42.46 -12.48
CA PRO A 444 8.57 -42.09 -13.89
C PRO A 444 9.03 -40.63 -14.00
N VAL A 445 9.88 -40.37 -14.99
CA VAL A 445 10.34 -39.02 -15.33
C VAL A 445 9.62 -38.61 -16.63
N GLU A 446 8.63 -37.74 -16.49
CA GLU A 446 7.80 -37.30 -17.65
C GLU A 446 8.57 -36.29 -18.50
N HIS A 447 9.32 -35.40 -17.86
CA HIS A 447 10.04 -34.30 -18.50
C HIS A 447 11.51 -34.31 -18.04
N PRO A 448 12.44 -34.91 -18.77
CA PRO A 448 13.86 -34.92 -18.40
C PRO A 448 14.40 -33.48 -18.41
N PRO A 449 15.15 -33.08 -17.37
CA PRO A 449 15.68 -31.72 -17.27
C PRO A 449 16.79 -31.49 -18.31
N THR A 450 16.74 -30.32 -18.94
CA THR A 450 17.81 -29.89 -19.87
C THR A 450 19.05 -29.47 -19.10
N PRO A 451 20.26 -29.52 -19.71
CA PRO A 451 21.49 -29.05 -19.05
C PRO A 451 21.40 -27.63 -18.54
N GLY A 452 20.77 -26.71 -19.28
CA GLY A 452 20.57 -25.34 -18.85
C GLY A 452 19.69 -25.23 -17.60
N PHE A 453 18.73 -26.13 -17.39
CA PHE A 453 17.88 -26.15 -16.19
C PHE A 453 18.68 -26.64 -14.95
N LEU A 454 19.67 -27.48 -15.15
CA LEU A 454 20.57 -27.97 -14.10
C LEU A 454 21.74 -27.03 -13.79
N ALA A 455 22.08 -26.14 -14.71
CA ALA A 455 23.29 -25.29 -14.59
C ALA A 455 23.28 -24.43 -13.32
N GLY A 456 22.18 -23.80 -12.97
CA GLY A 456 22.09 -22.99 -11.75
C GLY A 456 22.31 -23.81 -10.48
N PRO A 457 21.52 -24.88 -10.22
CA PRO A 457 21.77 -25.79 -9.10
C PRO A 457 23.17 -26.40 -9.07
N ALA A 458 23.73 -26.74 -10.24
CA ALA A 458 25.06 -27.32 -10.36
C ALA A 458 26.16 -26.33 -9.92
N LEU A 459 26.05 -25.08 -10.39
CA LEU A 459 27.00 -24.00 -10.02
C LEU A 459 27.00 -23.77 -8.51
N LEU A 460 25.83 -23.66 -7.89
CA LEU A 460 25.69 -23.42 -6.47
C LEU A 460 26.09 -24.64 -5.63
N GLY A 461 25.81 -25.88 -6.12
CA GLY A 461 26.25 -27.09 -5.49
C GLY A 461 27.78 -27.28 -5.54
N LEU A 462 28.40 -26.91 -6.66
CA LEU A 462 29.85 -26.89 -6.81
C LEU A 462 30.46 -25.83 -5.87
N ALA A 463 29.83 -24.66 -5.75
CA ALA A 463 30.28 -23.63 -4.82
C ALA A 463 30.28 -24.13 -3.35
N CYS A 464 29.33 -24.99 -2.94
CA CYS A 464 29.34 -25.63 -1.61
C CYS A 464 30.61 -26.49 -1.38
N LEU A 465 31.14 -27.09 -2.43
CA LEU A 465 32.37 -27.89 -2.36
C LEU A 465 33.61 -27.00 -2.37
N VAL A 466 33.70 -26.10 -3.36
CA VAL A 466 34.87 -25.23 -3.58
C VAL A 466 35.13 -24.34 -2.35
N MET A 467 34.08 -23.71 -1.82
CA MET A 467 34.20 -22.84 -0.64
C MET A 467 34.67 -23.57 0.62
N GLY A 468 34.52 -24.91 0.70
CA GLY A 468 35.07 -25.72 1.78
C GLY A 468 36.58 -25.69 1.81
N PHE A 469 37.26 -25.56 0.67
CA PHE A 469 38.72 -25.50 0.55
C PHE A 469 39.27 -24.06 0.63
N LEU A 470 38.40 -23.05 0.56
CA LEU A 470 38.78 -21.64 0.58
C LEU A 470 38.67 -21.02 1.99
N GLY A 471 38.93 -21.82 3.03
CA GLY A 471 38.78 -21.36 4.42
C GLY A 471 39.68 -20.18 4.76
N HIS A 472 40.98 -20.24 4.45
CA HIS A 472 41.94 -19.16 4.72
C HIS A 472 41.58 -17.85 4.02
N PRO A 473 41.37 -17.78 2.68
CA PRO A 473 40.91 -16.57 2.02
C PRO A 473 39.59 -16.02 2.59
N LEU A 474 38.69 -16.91 3.01
CA LEU A 474 37.43 -16.48 3.62
C LEU A 474 37.64 -15.88 5.01
N THR A 475 38.58 -16.40 5.81
CA THR A 475 38.95 -15.81 7.09
C THR A 475 39.45 -14.39 6.91
N GLU A 476 40.32 -14.16 5.96
CA GLU A 476 40.83 -12.83 5.62
C GLU A 476 39.71 -11.91 5.14
N THR A 477 38.84 -12.42 4.26
CA THR A 477 37.66 -11.69 3.78
C THR A 477 36.74 -11.25 4.92
N LEU A 478 36.53 -12.06 5.95
CA LEU A 478 35.66 -11.74 7.08
C LEU A 478 36.31 -10.88 8.16
N ALA A 479 37.65 -10.73 8.15
CA ALA A 479 38.40 -10.00 9.16
C ALA A 479 37.93 -8.55 9.40
N PRO A 480 37.59 -7.72 8.39
CA PRO A 480 37.11 -6.37 8.61
C PRO A 480 35.80 -6.32 9.42
N TYR A 481 34.88 -7.27 9.23
CA TYR A 481 33.67 -7.36 10.05
C TYR A 481 33.99 -7.81 11.48
N VAL A 482 34.84 -8.82 11.63
CA VAL A 482 35.27 -9.32 12.94
C VAL A 482 35.94 -8.20 13.76
N ALA A 483 36.69 -7.34 13.11
CA ALA A 483 37.34 -6.17 13.74
C ALA A 483 36.33 -5.15 14.33
N THR A 484 35.10 -5.09 13.83
CA THR A 484 34.05 -4.22 14.40
C THR A 484 33.53 -4.74 15.74
N ILE A 485 33.73 -6.02 16.06
CA ILE A 485 33.26 -6.64 17.29
C ILE A 485 34.32 -6.46 18.37
N ARG A 486 33.93 -5.92 19.51
CA ARG A 486 34.85 -5.60 20.62
C ARG A 486 35.10 -6.79 21.50
N GLU A 487 34.12 -7.65 21.72
CA GLU A 487 34.15 -8.74 22.68
C GLU A 487 34.59 -10.07 22.07
N GLY A 488 35.14 -10.91 22.89
CA GLY A 488 35.56 -12.27 22.54
C GLY A 488 37.02 -12.40 22.11
N SER A 489 37.50 -13.62 22.20
CA SER A 489 38.83 -14.04 21.76
C SER A 489 38.93 -14.02 20.22
N ALA A 490 40.16 -13.95 19.69
CA ALA A 490 40.42 -14.08 18.28
C ALA A 490 39.84 -15.40 17.75
N PRO A 491 39.13 -15.39 16.62
CA PRO A 491 38.59 -16.60 16.01
C PRO A 491 39.76 -17.45 15.47
N HIS A 492 39.55 -18.76 15.42
CA HIS A 492 40.42 -19.65 14.64
C HIS A 492 40.19 -19.45 13.14
N GLU A 493 41.16 -19.71 12.34
CA GLU A 493 41.01 -19.74 10.88
C GLU A 493 39.89 -20.73 10.49
N LEU A 494 39.20 -20.40 9.40
CA LEU A 494 38.24 -21.32 8.81
C LEU A 494 39.02 -22.37 8.03
N ALA A 495 39.11 -23.59 8.50
CA ALA A 495 39.85 -24.68 7.86
C ALA A 495 39.06 -26.00 7.94
N LEU A 496 39.42 -26.95 7.08
CA LEU A 496 38.83 -28.27 7.07
C LEU A 496 39.33 -29.16 8.22
N TRP A 497 40.50 -28.84 8.75
CA TRP A 497 41.15 -29.67 9.76
C TRP A 497 41.96 -28.84 10.76
N HIS A 498 41.60 -28.94 12.02
CA HIS A 498 42.29 -28.29 13.15
C HIS A 498 42.87 -29.30 14.14
N GLY A 499 43.12 -30.54 13.71
CA GLY A 499 43.48 -31.64 14.62
C GLY A 499 42.29 -32.24 15.36
N PHE A 500 42.57 -33.09 16.32
CA PHE A 500 41.50 -33.65 17.18
C PHE A 500 41.10 -32.62 18.24
N SER A 501 39.98 -31.98 18.05
CA SER A 501 39.46 -30.91 18.90
C SER A 501 38.10 -31.27 19.48
N THR A 502 37.68 -30.60 20.56
CA THR A 502 36.31 -30.74 21.11
C THR A 502 35.23 -30.40 20.10
N PRO A 503 35.32 -29.32 19.29
CA PRO A 503 34.37 -29.04 18.21
C PRO A 503 34.25 -30.17 17.20
N LEU A 504 35.35 -30.79 16.81
CA LEU A 504 35.35 -31.94 15.90
C LEU A 504 34.61 -33.14 16.49
N ALA A 505 34.87 -33.45 17.80
CA ALA A 505 34.16 -34.52 18.49
C ALA A 505 32.64 -34.26 18.57
N LEU A 506 32.23 -33.02 18.83
CA LEU A 506 30.82 -32.60 18.85
C LEU A 506 30.21 -32.66 17.44
N SER A 507 30.96 -32.31 16.40
CA SER A 507 30.54 -32.45 15.01
C SER A 507 30.32 -33.90 14.63
N ALA A 508 31.25 -34.80 15.01
CA ALA A 508 31.11 -36.25 14.80
C ALA A 508 29.90 -36.81 15.55
N LEU A 509 29.70 -36.39 16.81
CA LEU A 509 28.52 -36.75 17.60
C LEU A 509 27.23 -36.29 16.93
N ALA A 510 27.21 -35.07 16.40
CA ALA A 510 26.03 -34.54 15.69
C ALA A 510 25.71 -35.33 14.41
N ILE A 511 26.74 -35.68 13.63
CA ILE A 511 26.59 -36.47 12.41
C ILE A 511 26.12 -37.90 12.76
N ALA A 512 26.77 -38.57 13.71
CA ALA A 512 26.43 -39.94 14.13
C ALA A 512 25.00 -39.97 14.73
N GLY A 513 24.71 -39.06 15.68
CA GLY A 513 23.38 -38.95 16.29
C GLY A 513 22.28 -38.66 15.30
N GLY A 514 22.53 -37.79 14.33
CA GLY A 514 21.57 -37.51 13.25
C GLY A 514 21.34 -38.68 12.30
N ALA A 515 22.39 -39.45 11.98
CA ALA A 515 22.29 -40.71 11.21
C ALA A 515 21.45 -41.74 11.98
N VAL A 516 21.68 -41.91 13.29
CA VAL A 516 20.89 -42.79 14.19
C VAL A 516 19.41 -42.32 14.21
N LEU A 517 19.15 -41.04 14.37
CA LEU A 517 17.76 -40.51 14.32
C LEU A 517 17.08 -40.82 12.99
N PHE A 518 17.80 -40.70 11.89
CA PHE A 518 17.27 -41.07 10.56
C PHE A 518 17.02 -42.57 10.45
N TRP A 519 17.91 -43.39 10.96
CA TRP A 519 17.75 -44.84 10.98
C TRP A 519 16.54 -45.28 11.83
N LEU A 520 16.34 -44.62 12.97
CA LEU A 520 15.20 -44.83 13.88
C LEU A 520 13.97 -44.01 13.49
N ARG A 521 13.86 -43.51 12.29
CA ARG A 521 12.80 -42.56 11.83
C ARG A 521 11.37 -43.04 12.11
N ASP A 522 11.12 -44.38 12.08
CA ASP A 522 9.77 -44.91 12.38
C ASP A 522 9.45 -44.84 13.89
N GLY A 523 10.48 -44.97 14.74
CA GLY A 523 10.40 -44.74 16.18
C GLY A 523 10.16 -43.23 16.47
N VAL A 524 10.94 -42.37 15.84
CA VAL A 524 10.76 -40.90 15.95
C VAL A 524 9.37 -40.48 15.51
N ALA A 525 8.84 -41.03 14.44
CA ALA A 525 7.49 -40.75 13.97
C ALA A 525 6.41 -41.17 14.97
N ARG A 526 6.59 -42.32 15.65
CA ARG A 526 5.69 -42.75 16.75
C ARG A 526 5.72 -41.79 17.94
N VAL A 527 6.91 -41.38 18.37
CA VAL A 527 7.07 -40.40 19.46
C VAL A 527 6.42 -39.06 19.06
N GLN A 528 6.65 -38.60 17.83
CA GLN A 528 6.00 -37.41 17.32
C GLN A 528 4.45 -37.51 17.25
N GLY A 529 3.92 -38.71 17.02
CA GLY A 529 2.50 -39.00 17.06
C GLY A 529 1.87 -38.96 18.45
N THR A 530 2.65 -39.24 19.49
CA THR A 530 2.19 -39.20 20.88
C THR A 530 1.95 -37.78 21.40
N PHE A 531 2.60 -36.78 20.78
CA PHE A 531 2.47 -35.36 21.12
C PHE A 531 1.82 -34.56 19.97
N PRO A 532 0.58 -34.89 19.56
CA PRO A 532 -0.04 -34.28 18.36
C PRO A 532 -0.45 -32.82 18.55
N HIS A 533 -0.68 -32.37 19.77
CA HIS A 533 -1.41 -31.14 20.09
C HIS A 533 -0.60 -30.07 20.85
N MET A 534 0.69 -29.95 20.61
CA MET A 534 1.35 -28.73 21.07
C MET A 534 0.68 -27.50 20.40
N PRO A 535 0.22 -26.51 21.20
CA PRO A 535 -0.40 -25.31 20.61
C PRO A 535 0.54 -24.69 19.59
N ALA A 536 0.09 -24.66 18.35
CA ALA A 536 0.91 -24.12 17.28
C ALA A 536 0.82 -22.58 17.32
N ALA A 537 1.95 -21.89 17.14
CA ALA A 537 1.96 -20.41 17.03
C ALA A 537 0.95 -19.89 15.99
N ASN A 538 0.67 -20.67 14.96
CA ASN A 538 -0.35 -20.39 13.97
C ASN A 538 -1.78 -20.40 14.57
N ASP A 539 -2.06 -21.25 15.58
CA ASP A 539 -3.38 -21.29 16.21
C ASP A 539 -3.58 -20.07 17.11
N PHE A 540 -2.52 -19.64 17.80
CA PHE A 540 -2.52 -18.38 18.53
C PHE A 540 -2.80 -17.20 17.58
N TYR A 541 -2.07 -17.12 16.47
CA TYR A 541 -2.30 -16.11 15.44
C TYR A 541 -3.75 -16.11 14.94
N ARG A 542 -4.28 -17.27 14.55
CA ARG A 542 -5.66 -17.40 14.07
C ARG A 542 -6.69 -16.99 15.11
N THR A 543 -6.42 -17.30 16.38
CA THR A 543 -7.31 -16.90 17.49
C THR A 543 -7.27 -15.41 17.71
N THR A 544 -6.07 -14.81 17.68
CA THR A 544 -5.90 -13.34 17.77
C THR A 544 -6.61 -12.63 16.61
N MET A 545 -6.48 -13.14 15.39
CA MET A 545 -7.16 -12.55 14.23
C MET A 545 -8.69 -12.68 14.32
N ARG A 546 -9.22 -13.81 14.81
CA ARG A 546 -10.66 -13.97 15.05
C ARG A 546 -11.17 -13.04 16.14
N LEU A 547 -10.41 -12.87 17.22
CA LEU A 547 -10.73 -11.93 18.27
C LEU A 547 -10.76 -10.50 17.74
N LEU A 548 -9.74 -10.11 16.97
CA LEU A 548 -9.67 -8.80 16.36
C LEU A 548 -10.84 -8.54 15.41
N ASP A 549 -11.21 -9.53 14.59
CA ASP A 549 -12.35 -9.46 13.69
C ASP A 549 -13.66 -9.32 14.47
N ALA A 550 -13.85 -10.11 15.53
CA ALA A 550 -15.02 -10.01 16.40
C ALA A 550 -15.11 -8.63 17.08
N VAL A 551 -14.00 -8.11 17.60
CA VAL A 551 -13.93 -6.76 18.19
C VAL A 551 -14.21 -5.70 17.12
N ALA A 552 -13.64 -5.84 15.92
CA ALA A 552 -13.88 -4.91 14.84
C ALA A 552 -15.35 -4.87 14.41
N VAL A 553 -15.99 -6.04 14.28
CA VAL A 553 -17.42 -6.14 13.98
C VAL A 553 -18.25 -5.49 15.08
N GLU A 554 -17.97 -5.76 16.35
CA GLU A 554 -18.71 -5.21 17.48
C GLU A 554 -18.52 -3.68 17.57
N VAL A 555 -17.29 -3.18 17.44
CA VAL A 555 -16.99 -1.74 17.44
C VAL A 555 -17.67 -1.06 16.25
N THR A 556 -17.56 -1.65 15.05
CA THR A 556 -18.21 -1.12 13.84
C THR A 556 -19.73 -1.11 14.00
N ALA A 557 -20.31 -2.17 14.52
CA ALA A 557 -21.76 -2.25 14.78
C ALA A 557 -22.23 -1.18 15.76
N ARG A 558 -21.39 -0.81 16.73
CA ARG A 558 -21.71 0.26 17.71
C ARG A 558 -21.49 1.66 17.13
N VAL A 559 -20.39 1.86 16.40
CA VAL A 559 -19.96 3.17 15.89
C VAL A 559 -20.62 3.51 14.57
N GLN A 560 -20.77 2.52 13.67
CA GLN A 560 -21.33 2.71 12.32
C GLN A 560 -22.70 2.03 12.20
N ARG A 561 -23.67 2.50 12.98
CA ARG A 561 -25.04 1.95 12.98
C ARG A 561 -25.81 2.19 11.68
N GLY A 562 -25.21 2.80 10.67
CA GLY A 562 -25.89 3.15 9.42
C GLY A 562 -26.97 4.22 9.54
N SER A 563 -27.14 4.79 10.74
CA SER A 563 -28.09 5.84 11.00
C SER A 563 -27.44 7.21 10.83
N LEU A 564 -27.78 7.89 9.74
CA LEU A 564 -27.31 9.26 9.48
C LEU A 564 -27.62 10.20 10.66
N ALA A 565 -28.80 10.07 11.26
CA ALA A 565 -29.20 10.85 12.42
C ALA A 565 -28.29 10.62 13.65
N SER A 566 -27.85 9.39 13.87
CA SER A 566 -26.89 9.07 14.95
C SER A 566 -25.51 9.65 14.68
N SER A 567 -25.03 9.55 13.44
CA SER A 567 -23.71 10.08 13.05
C SER A 567 -23.67 11.60 13.16
N ILE A 568 -24.69 12.30 12.65
CA ILE A 568 -24.82 13.76 12.79
C ILE A 568 -24.91 14.15 14.26
N GLY A 569 -25.70 13.42 15.06
CA GLY A 569 -25.80 13.66 16.49
C GLY A 569 -24.46 13.56 17.21
N THR A 570 -23.63 12.58 16.86
CA THR A 570 -22.28 12.43 17.42
C THR A 570 -21.36 13.58 17.02
N ILE A 571 -21.34 13.94 15.73
CA ILE A 571 -20.53 15.06 15.23
C ILE A 571 -20.90 16.37 15.95
N LEU A 572 -22.18 16.67 16.02
CA LEU A 572 -22.68 17.89 16.67
C LEU A 572 -22.42 17.87 18.18
N THR A 573 -22.51 16.71 18.83
CA THR A 573 -22.17 16.59 20.25
C THR A 573 -20.69 16.87 20.50
N VAL A 574 -19.80 16.30 19.70
CA VAL A 574 -18.36 16.54 19.79
C VAL A 574 -18.05 18.04 19.55
N PHE A 575 -18.69 18.64 18.55
CA PHE A 575 -18.56 20.07 18.28
C PHE A 575 -18.97 20.93 19.49
N VAL A 576 -20.14 20.69 20.08
CA VAL A 576 -20.61 21.43 21.26
C VAL A 576 -19.71 21.21 22.47
N VAL A 577 -19.24 19.98 22.70
CA VAL A 577 -18.38 19.67 23.86
C VAL A 577 -16.99 20.27 23.69
N LEU A 578 -16.35 20.13 22.54
CA LEU A 578 -15.01 20.65 22.33
C LEU A 578 -15.01 22.16 22.15
N VAL A 579 -15.74 22.68 21.15
CA VAL A 579 -15.71 24.11 20.85
C VAL A 579 -16.49 24.90 21.91
N GLY A 580 -17.70 24.48 22.24
CA GLY A 580 -18.52 25.12 23.28
C GLY A 580 -17.86 25.02 24.65
N GLY A 581 -17.28 23.87 24.99
CA GLY A 581 -16.51 23.70 26.23
C GLY A 581 -15.30 24.63 26.31
N THR A 582 -14.54 24.77 25.23
CA THR A 582 -13.39 25.71 25.16
C THR A 582 -13.83 27.14 25.35
N LEU A 583 -14.92 27.57 24.73
CA LEU A 583 -15.49 28.93 24.88
C LEU A 583 -15.93 29.23 26.32
N VAL A 584 -16.37 28.22 27.07
CA VAL A 584 -16.73 28.39 28.49
C VAL A 584 -15.49 28.43 29.38
N VAL A 585 -14.46 27.61 29.12
CA VAL A 585 -13.24 27.50 29.94
C VAL A 585 -12.29 28.67 29.70
N LEU A 586 -12.23 29.16 28.46
CA LEU A 586 -11.33 30.28 28.06
C LEU A 586 -12.19 31.46 27.58
N PRO A 587 -12.86 32.20 28.49
CA PRO A 587 -13.76 33.24 28.06
C PRO A 587 -12.98 34.50 27.61
N VAL A 588 -12.80 34.64 26.31
CA VAL A 588 -12.32 35.87 25.68
C VAL A 588 -13.55 36.50 24.97
N TRP A 589 -14.24 37.37 25.71
CA TRP A 589 -15.45 38.02 25.15
C TRP A 589 -15.10 39.37 24.57
N PRO A 590 -15.58 39.69 23.34
CA PRO A 590 -15.36 40.99 22.74
C PRO A 590 -16.15 42.11 23.46
N VAL A 591 -15.65 43.34 23.36
CA VAL A 591 -16.15 44.46 24.16
C VAL A 591 -17.57 44.87 23.74
N VAL A 592 -17.96 44.88 22.49
CA VAL A 592 -19.35 45.10 21.99
C VAL A 592 -19.44 44.68 20.52
N PRO A 593 -20.36 43.74 20.16
CA PRO A 593 -20.56 43.43 18.75
C PRO A 593 -21.38 44.54 18.05
N VAL A 594 -20.95 44.90 16.86
CA VAL A 594 -21.76 45.71 15.94
C VAL A 594 -22.86 44.79 15.36
N LEU A 595 -24.13 45.04 15.67
CA LEU A 595 -25.24 44.17 15.32
C LEU A 595 -25.67 44.27 13.86
N TYR A 596 -25.51 45.43 13.24
CA TYR A 596 -25.83 45.70 11.84
C TYR A 596 -25.16 46.99 11.35
N ASP A 597 -24.84 47.05 10.10
CA ASP A 597 -24.31 48.25 9.43
C ASP A 597 -25.43 48.99 8.68
N ASN A 598 -26.44 48.25 8.20
CA ASN A 598 -27.56 48.77 7.43
C ASN A 598 -28.88 48.11 7.87
N LEU A 599 -29.94 48.91 7.95
CA LEU A 599 -31.28 48.48 8.35
C LEU A 599 -31.86 47.39 7.42
N ALA A 600 -31.47 47.36 6.16
CA ALA A 600 -31.83 46.32 5.21
C ALA A 600 -31.32 44.91 5.62
N GLN A 601 -30.14 44.85 6.21
CA GLN A 601 -29.59 43.60 6.75
C GLN A 601 -30.50 43.00 7.84
N VAL A 602 -31.03 43.85 8.69
CA VAL A 602 -31.97 43.42 9.76
C VAL A 602 -33.23 42.79 9.16
N GLY A 603 -33.79 43.42 8.12
CA GLY A 603 -34.97 42.89 7.43
C GLY A 603 -34.74 41.51 6.80
N VAL A 604 -33.58 41.33 6.13
CA VAL A 604 -33.21 40.07 5.53
C VAL A 604 -32.93 39.02 6.63
N ALA A 605 -32.21 39.38 7.70
CA ALA A 605 -31.92 38.47 8.81
C ALA A 605 -33.21 37.98 9.50
N VAL A 606 -34.21 38.86 9.68
CA VAL A 606 -35.53 38.44 10.21
C VAL A 606 -36.21 37.43 9.27
N VAL A 607 -36.22 37.65 7.95
CA VAL A 607 -36.78 36.68 7.01
C VAL A 607 -36.07 35.34 7.06
N VAL A 608 -34.72 35.35 7.12
CA VAL A 608 -33.92 34.12 7.27
C VAL A 608 -34.25 33.37 8.57
N CYS A 609 -34.32 34.08 9.70
CA CYS A 609 -34.70 33.50 10.99
C CYS A 609 -36.12 32.91 11.00
N VAL A 610 -37.11 33.63 10.41
CA VAL A 610 -38.49 33.13 10.30
C VAL A 610 -38.55 31.90 9.40
N ALA A 611 -37.84 31.89 8.29
CA ALA A 611 -37.71 30.71 7.44
C ALA A 611 -37.07 29.50 8.16
N ALA A 612 -35.96 29.73 8.86
CA ALA A 612 -35.26 28.68 9.64
C ALA A 612 -36.17 28.10 10.74
N ILE A 613 -36.89 28.94 11.49
CA ILE A 613 -37.82 28.49 12.53
C ILE A 613 -39.00 27.74 11.94
N SER A 614 -39.57 28.24 10.82
CA SER A 614 -40.70 27.58 10.16
C SER A 614 -40.33 26.19 9.62
N LEU A 615 -39.07 25.96 9.22
CA LEU A 615 -38.58 24.68 8.73
C LEU A 615 -38.76 23.55 9.73
N VAL A 616 -38.67 23.82 11.04
CA VAL A 616 -38.84 22.83 12.12
C VAL A 616 -40.22 22.21 12.10
N THR A 617 -41.21 22.92 11.64
CA THR A 617 -42.63 22.48 11.63
C THR A 617 -43.11 21.93 10.28
N VAL A 618 -42.31 22.05 9.23
CA VAL A 618 -42.67 21.65 7.87
C VAL A 618 -42.69 20.13 7.73
N ARG A 619 -43.80 19.56 7.27
CA ARG A 619 -43.96 18.11 7.02
C ARG A 619 -43.77 17.71 5.55
N GLY A 620 -43.98 18.61 4.62
CA GLY A 620 -43.84 18.33 3.17
C GLY A 620 -42.42 18.55 2.72
N ARG A 621 -41.83 17.56 2.04
CA ARG A 621 -40.42 17.65 1.57
C ARG A 621 -40.16 18.80 0.62
N ILE A 622 -41.05 19.04 -0.34
CA ILE A 622 -40.93 20.17 -1.28
C ILE A 622 -40.99 21.51 -0.55
N ARG A 623 -41.89 21.63 0.44
CA ARG A 623 -41.96 22.85 1.28
C ARG A 623 -40.67 23.05 2.05
N ALA A 624 -40.12 21.97 2.61
CA ALA A 624 -38.85 22.02 3.35
C ALA A 624 -37.71 22.54 2.45
N ILE A 625 -37.57 22.01 1.23
CA ILE A 625 -36.54 22.44 0.28
C ILE A 625 -36.70 23.92 -0.11
N LEU A 626 -37.90 24.33 -0.43
CA LEU A 626 -38.16 25.75 -0.79
C LEU A 626 -37.88 26.68 0.39
N THR A 627 -38.23 26.26 1.62
CA THR A 627 -37.94 27.05 2.83
C THR A 627 -36.46 27.15 3.13
N VAL A 628 -35.69 26.07 2.90
CA VAL A 628 -34.23 26.10 3.00
C VAL A 628 -33.65 27.05 1.94
N GLY A 629 -34.18 27.01 0.70
CA GLY A 629 -33.77 27.94 -0.36
C GLY A 629 -33.93 29.40 0.05
N VAL A 630 -35.00 29.75 0.78
CA VAL A 630 -35.18 31.13 1.30
C VAL A 630 -34.02 31.51 2.23
N THR A 631 -33.53 30.58 3.07
CA THR A 631 -32.38 30.89 3.94
C THR A 631 -31.08 31.08 3.14
N GLY A 632 -30.86 30.27 2.08
CA GLY A 632 -29.71 30.37 1.20
C GLY A 632 -29.69 31.67 0.38
N TYR A 633 -30.80 32.07 -0.26
CA TYR A 633 -30.90 33.32 -0.96
C TYR A 633 -30.85 34.53 -0.02
N GLY A 634 -31.40 34.42 1.18
CA GLY A 634 -31.25 35.44 2.22
C GLY A 634 -29.80 35.66 2.62
N THR A 635 -29.04 34.56 2.78
CA THR A 635 -27.60 34.65 3.07
C THR A 635 -26.84 35.31 1.91
N ALA A 636 -27.18 35.02 0.65
CA ALA A 636 -26.59 35.68 -0.50
C ALA A 636 -26.83 37.22 -0.47
N LEU A 637 -28.03 37.65 -0.09
CA LEU A 637 -28.33 39.10 0.06
C LEU A 637 -27.51 39.71 1.20
N LEU A 638 -27.30 38.98 2.32
CA LEU A 638 -26.43 39.45 3.41
C LEU A 638 -24.99 39.64 2.91
N PHE A 639 -24.44 38.71 2.14
CA PHE A 639 -23.13 38.87 1.51
C PHE A 639 -23.06 40.10 0.61
N LEU A 640 -24.09 40.34 -0.18
CA LEU A 640 -24.14 41.53 -1.05
C LEU A 640 -24.13 42.81 -0.23
N PHE A 641 -24.88 42.90 0.86
CA PHE A 641 -24.90 44.05 1.75
C PHE A 641 -23.59 44.26 2.51
N HIS A 642 -22.76 43.22 2.67
CA HIS A 642 -21.43 43.31 3.23
C HIS A 642 -20.33 43.60 2.17
N GLY A 643 -20.71 43.91 0.92
CA GLY A 643 -19.78 44.23 -0.16
C GLY A 643 -19.01 43.04 -0.71
N ALA A 644 -19.58 41.84 -0.62
CA ALA A 644 -18.97 40.59 -1.14
C ALA A 644 -19.77 40.03 -2.36
N PRO A 645 -19.71 40.70 -3.53
CA PRO A 645 -20.56 40.34 -4.69
C PRO A 645 -20.21 38.99 -5.29
N ASP A 646 -18.93 38.55 -5.26
CA ASP A 646 -18.51 37.23 -5.73
C ASP A 646 -19.12 36.13 -4.88
N LEU A 647 -19.09 36.26 -3.53
CA LEU A 647 -19.71 35.31 -2.62
C LEU A 647 -21.24 35.28 -2.80
N ALA A 648 -21.88 36.44 -3.01
CA ALA A 648 -23.31 36.53 -3.27
C ALA A 648 -23.68 35.79 -4.55
N LEU A 649 -22.93 36.04 -5.65
CA LEU A 649 -23.13 35.38 -6.94
C LEU A 649 -22.99 33.87 -6.83
N THR A 650 -21.91 33.43 -6.22
CA THR A 650 -21.65 32.00 -6.04
C THR A 650 -22.71 31.32 -5.17
N GLN A 651 -23.15 31.96 -4.09
CA GLN A 651 -24.20 31.44 -3.21
C GLN A 651 -25.52 31.29 -3.96
N VAL A 652 -25.93 32.27 -4.77
CA VAL A 652 -27.14 32.21 -5.59
C VAL A 652 -27.07 31.05 -6.58
N LEU A 653 -25.93 30.88 -7.26
CA LEU A 653 -25.77 29.84 -8.27
C LEU A 653 -25.76 28.43 -7.63
N ILE A 654 -25.07 28.26 -6.51
CA ILE A 654 -25.02 26.98 -5.78
C ILE A 654 -26.40 26.65 -5.21
N GLU A 655 -27.09 27.61 -4.59
CA GLU A 655 -28.43 27.39 -4.05
C GLU A 655 -29.43 27.00 -5.16
N THR A 656 -29.35 27.65 -6.31
CA THR A 656 -30.18 27.32 -7.47
C THR A 656 -29.87 25.90 -7.99
N ALA A 657 -28.60 25.56 -8.11
CA ALA A 657 -28.17 24.23 -8.55
C ALA A 657 -28.63 23.13 -7.56
N ALA A 658 -28.42 23.34 -6.26
CA ALA A 658 -28.88 22.45 -5.22
C ALA A 658 -30.39 22.25 -5.22
N LEU A 659 -31.15 23.34 -5.32
CA LEU A 659 -32.62 23.33 -5.39
C LEU A 659 -33.13 22.50 -6.57
N LEU A 660 -32.54 22.69 -7.77
CA LEU A 660 -32.92 21.94 -8.95
C LEU A 660 -32.56 20.44 -8.83
N VAL A 661 -31.41 20.12 -8.32
CA VAL A 661 -30.99 18.72 -8.04
C VAL A 661 -31.92 18.07 -7.04
N PHE A 662 -32.25 18.76 -5.94
CA PHE A 662 -33.24 18.26 -4.97
C PHE A 662 -34.61 18.04 -5.57
N LEU A 663 -35.10 18.96 -6.41
CA LEU A 663 -36.36 18.77 -7.10
C LEU A 663 -36.36 17.56 -8.03
N MET A 664 -35.24 17.26 -8.69
CA MET A 664 -35.10 16.05 -9.49
C MET A 664 -35.23 14.79 -8.62
N VAL A 665 -34.51 14.74 -7.50
CA VAL A 665 -34.54 13.58 -6.56
C VAL A 665 -35.88 13.42 -5.90
N MET A 666 -36.63 14.50 -5.65
CA MET A 666 -37.97 14.45 -5.02
C MET A 666 -39.00 13.69 -5.84
N ARG A 667 -38.79 13.55 -7.16
CA ARG A 667 -39.68 12.72 -8.00
C ARG A 667 -39.76 11.26 -7.57
N THR A 668 -38.71 10.74 -6.96
CA THR A 668 -38.60 9.32 -6.53
C THR A 668 -38.89 9.10 -5.05
N LEU A 669 -39.06 10.17 -4.27
CA LEU A 669 -39.24 10.10 -2.83
C LEU A 669 -40.70 10.34 -2.39
N PRO A 670 -41.16 9.77 -1.28
CA PRO A 670 -42.49 10.04 -0.73
C PRO A 670 -42.71 11.53 -0.43
N LYS A 671 -43.91 12.03 -0.65
CA LYS A 671 -44.25 13.48 -0.51
C LYS A 671 -44.03 14.04 0.90
N TYR A 672 -44.12 13.18 1.94
CA TYR A 672 -44.03 13.59 3.34
C TYR A 672 -42.94 12.85 4.08
N PHE A 673 -42.42 13.47 5.14
CA PHE A 673 -41.55 12.79 6.09
C PHE A 673 -42.34 11.77 6.91
N THR A 674 -41.92 10.51 6.86
CA THR A 674 -42.60 9.39 7.53
C THR A 674 -42.06 9.07 8.93
N ASP A 675 -40.82 9.50 9.22
CA ASP A 675 -40.15 9.19 10.48
C ASP A 675 -40.66 10.06 11.60
N ARG A 676 -41.21 9.39 12.65
CA ARG A 676 -41.57 10.04 13.92
C ARG A 676 -40.49 9.63 14.94
N PRO A 677 -39.62 10.54 15.35
CA PRO A 677 -38.64 10.21 16.39
C PRO A 677 -39.35 9.94 17.72
N LEU A 678 -38.80 8.94 18.49
CA LEU A 678 -39.27 8.63 19.83
C LEU A 678 -39.24 9.89 20.74
N HIS A 679 -40.11 10.00 21.71
CA HIS A 679 -40.27 11.19 22.57
C HIS A 679 -38.95 11.55 23.29
N SER A 680 -38.20 10.56 23.79
CA SER A 680 -36.88 10.75 24.42
C SER A 680 -35.81 11.27 23.42
N SER A 681 -35.81 10.78 22.18
CA SER A 681 -34.91 11.21 21.12
C SER A 681 -35.17 12.64 20.66
N ARG A 682 -36.42 13.12 20.77
CA ARG A 682 -36.83 14.47 20.41
C ARG A 682 -36.21 15.52 21.35
N TRP A 683 -36.25 15.28 22.65
CA TRP A 683 -35.66 16.17 23.67
C TRP A 683 -34.13 16.29 23.49
N TRP A 684 -33.48 15.15 23.31
CA TRP A 684 -32.03 15.17 23.07
C TRP A 684 -31.65 15.97 21.81
N ARG A 685 -32.37 15.76 20.69
CA ARG A 685 -32.16 16.51 19.46
C ARG A 685 -32.37 18.01 19.64
N MET A 686 -33.37 18.39 20.43
CA MET A 686 -33.65 19.79 20.72
C MET A 686 -32.55 20.44 21.55
N ILE A 687 -32.10 19.77 22.63
CA ILE A 687 -30.98 20.26 23.45
C ILE A 687 -29.71 20.42 22.60
N LEU A 688 -29.40 19.41 21.78
CA LEU A 688 -28.26 19.46 20.91
C LEU A 688 -28.35 20.59 19.89
N ALA A 689 -29.49 20.77 19.25
CA ALA A 689 -29.70 21.86 18.29
C ALA A 689 -29.52 23.25 18.93
N VAL A 690 -30.08 23.46 20.14
CA VAL A 690 -29.88 24.69 20.90
C VAL A 690 -28.41 24.88 21.28
N GLY A 691 -27.75 23.78 21.74
CA GLY A 691 -26.33 23.82 22.07
C GLY A 691 -25.46 24.19 20.87
N VAL A 692 -25.72 23.62 19.71
CA VAL A 692 -25.01 23.96 18.46
C VAL A 692 -25.25 25.43 18.09
N GLY A 693 -26.50 25.90 18.12
CA GLY A 693 -26.84 27.28 17.83
C GLY A 693 -26.08 28.26 18.73
N LEU A 694 -26.09 28.00 20.04
CA LEU A 694 -25.36 28.82 21.02
C LEU A 694 -23.83 28.77 20.79
N THR A 695 -23.27 27.57 20.54
CA THR A 695 -21.84 27.41 20.28
C THR A 695 -21.40 28.17 19.02
N VAL A 696 -22.15 28.06 17.93
CA VAL A 696 -21.86 28.78 16.69
C VAL A 696 -21.94 30.30 16.90
N THR A 697 -23.01 30.78 17.54
CA THR A 697 -23.18 32.20 17.81
C THR A 697 -22.05 32.73 18.68
N ALA A 698 -21.71 32.05 19.77
CA ALA A 698 -20.60 32.42 20.65
C ALA A 698 -19.25 32.40 19.91
N SER A 699 -19.01 31.37 19.06
CA SER A 699 -17.78 31.30 18.26
C SER A 699 -17.65 32.48 17.29
N ILE A 700 -18.72 32.90 16.64
CA ILE A 700 -18.72 34.06 15.73
C ILE A 700 -18.40 35.34 16.51
N LEU A 701 -19.05 35.55 17.65
CA LEU A 701 -18.84 36.75 18.49
C LEU A 701 -17.40 36.80 19.00
N VAL A 702 -16.86 35.69 19.53
CA VAL A 702 -15.49 35.60 20.01
C VAL A 702 -14.47 35.79 18.90
N SER A 703 -14.70 35.12 17.74
CA SER A 703 -13.81 35.22 16.56
C SER A 703 -13.74 36.68 16.05
N ALA A 704 -14.85 37.39 16.00
CA ALA A 704 -14.86 38.80 15.58
C ALA A 704 -14.07 39.70 16.49
N GLY A 705 -14.15 39.46 17.83
CA GLY A 705 -13.51 40.29 18.85
C GLY A 705 -12.07 39.94 19.20
N SER A 706 -11.58 38.73 18.85
CA SER A 706 -10.25 38.23 19.20
C SER A 706 -9.17 38.54 18.16
N ARG A 707 -9.51 39.23 17.07
CA ARG A 707 -8.57 39.63 16.02
C ARG A 707 -7.66 40.76 16.51
N THR A 708 -6.52 40.42 17.08
CA THR A 708 -5.51 41.37 17.62
C THR A 708 -4.28 41.48 16.70
N ALA A 709 -4.03 40.51 15.84
CA ALA A 709 -2.93 40.54 14.88
C ALA A 709 -3.35 41.27 13.61
N GLU A 710 -2.37 41.84 12.91
CA GLU A 710 -2.57 42.41 11.58
C GLU A 710 -3.17 41.34 10.64
N PRO A 711 -4.26 41.63 9.89
CA PRO A 711 -4.88 40.68 9.03
C PRO A 711 -3.89 40.14 7.96
N ALA A 712 -3.84 38.82 7.75
CA ALA A 712 -3.03 38.23 6.69
C ALA A 712 -3.45 38.72 5.27
N SER A 713 -4.62 39.34 5.16
CA SER A 713 -5.12 39.98 3.94
C SER A 713 -4.48 41.33 3.64
N THR A 714 -3.72 41.92 4.61
CA THR A 714 -3.04 43.20 4.41
C THR A 714 -2.02 43.04 3.27
N GLY A 715 -2.18 43.86 2.24
CA GLY A 715 -1.34 43.80 1.04
C GLY A 715 -1.84 42.87 -0.08
N LEU A 716 -2.87 42.03 0.13
CA LEU A 716 -3.44 41.19 -0.92
C LEU A 716 -4.09 42.01 -2.05
N GLU A 717 -4.67 43.17 -1.74
CA GLU A 717 -5.22 44.12 -2.72
C GLU A 717 -4.12 44.59 -3.68
N ARG A 718 -2.98 44.99 -3.12
CA ARG A 718 -1.83 45.41 -3.90
C ARG A 718 -1.23 44.24 -4.69
N ALA A 719 -1.10 43.08 -4.07
CA ALA A 719 -0.58 41.89 -4.74
C ALA A 719 -1.48 41.45 -5.91
N ALA A 720 -2.80 41.48 -5.75
CA ALA A 720 -3.75 41.15 -6.81
C ALA A 720 -3.61 42.07 -8.01
N TYR A 721 -3.41 43.38 -7.78
CA TYR A 721 -3.33 44.37 -8.85
C TYR A 721 -1.93 44.38 -9.50
N GLU A 722 -0.83 44.42 -8.71
CA GLU A 722 0.54 44.57 -9.23
C GLU A 722 1.13 43.25 -9.77
N PHE A 723 0.80 42.13 -9.17
CA PHE A 723 1.38 40.82 -9.53
C PHE A 723 0.38 39.89 -10.22
N GLY A 724 -0.87 39.94 -9.84
CA GLY A 724 -1.93 39.15 -10.41
C GLY A 724 -2.65 39.82 -11.60
N TYR A 725 -2.35 41.05 -11.88
CA TYR A 725 -2.86 41.85 -13.02
C TYR A 725 -4.40 41.94 -13.12
N GLY A 726 -5.11 41.82 -11.98
CA GLY A 726 -6.58 41.82 -11.92
C GLY A 726 -7.13 42.74 -10.86
N LYS A 727 -8.38 43.26 -11.11
CA LYS A 727 -9.12 44.14 -10.20
C LYS A 727 -10.03 43.35 -9.26
N ASN A 728 -10.38 42.12 -9.59
CA ASN A 728 -11.16 41.23 -8.73
C ASN A 728 -10.20 40.47 -7.77
N ILE A 729 -10.02 40.98 -6.56
CA ILE A 729 -9.11 40.44 -5.55
C ILE A 729 -9.44 38.98 -5.25
N VAL A 730 -10.73 38.64 -5.13
CA VAL A 730 -11.17 37.27 -4.79
C VAL A 730 -10.73 36.27 -5.88
N ASN A 731 -11.01 36.56 -7.12
CA ASN A 731 -10.65 35.67 -8.23
C ASN A 731 -9.12 35.58 -8.40
N VAL A 732 -8.41 36.68 -8.29
CA VAL A 732 -6.95 36.71 -8.43
C VAL A 732 -6.29 35.87 -7.31
N ILE A 733 -6.78 35.96 -6.08
CA ILE A 733 -6.28 35.09 -4.98
C ILE A 733 -6.49 33.62 -5.32
N LEU A 734 -7.64 33.24 -5.85
CA LEU A 734 -7.99 31.87 -6.17
C LEU A 734 -7.19 31.27 -7.34
N VAL A 735 -6.75 32.11 -8.29
CA VAL A 735 -6.07 31.62 -9.51
C VAL A 735 -4.57 31.89 -9.58
N ASP A 736 -4.04 32.73 -8.68
CA ASP A 736 -2.63 33.10 -8.60
C ASP A 736 -2.08 32.88 -7.19
N THR A 737 -2.34 33.81 -6.26
CA THR A 737 -1.68 33.89 -4.94
C THR A 737 -1.90 32.63 -4.09
N ARG A 738 -3.09 32.04 -4.14
CA ARG A 738 -3.49 30.81 -3.44
C ARG A 738 -4.07 29.75 -4.37
N ALA A 739 -3.61 29.70 -5.59
CA ALA A 739 -4.10 28.78 -6.60
C ALA A 739 -3.94 27.29 -6.25
N TRP A 740 -3.05 26.94 -5.31
CA TRP A 740 -2.96 25.61 -4.75
C TRP A 740 -4.25 25.14 -4.08
N ASP A 741 -4.95 26.04 -3.39
CA ASP A 741 -6.24 25.72 -2.76
C ASP A 741 -7.25 25.34 -3.84
N THR A 742 -7.35 26.14 -4.90
CA THR A 742 -8.27 25.91 -6.02
C THR A 742 -7.91 24.66 -6.82
N LEU A 743 -6.62 24.36 -7.01
CA LEU A 743 -6.19 23.09 -7.63
C LEU A 743 -6.60 21.87 -6.76
N GLY A 744 -6.50 22.01 -5.43
CA GLY A 744 -7.02 21.02 -4.50
C GLY A 744 -8.54 20.84 -4.61
N GLU A 745 -9.28 21.94 -4.67
CA GLU A 745 -10.75 21.94 -4.80
C GLU A 745 -11.22 21.27 -6.09
N ILE A 746 -10.66 21.64 -7.24
CA ILE A 746 -11.04 20.99 -8.51
C ILE A 746 -10.63 19.52 -8.55
N SER A 747 -9.54 19.14 -7.90
CA SER A 747 -9.14 17.73 -7.77
C SER A 747 -10.15 16.94 -6.93
N VAL A 748 -10.64 17.51 -5.82
CA VAL A 748 -11.70 16.90 -4.99
C VAL A 748 -13.00 16.76 -5.77
N LEU A 749 -13.38 17.77 -6.58
CA LEU A 749 -14.57 17.68 -7.44
C LEU A 749 -14.46 16.53 -8.45
N VAL A 750 -13.29 16.34 -9.07
CA VAL A 750 -13.03 15.21 -9.99
C VAL A 750 -13.13 13.87 -9.27
N ILE A 751 -12.56 13.78 -8.05
CA ILE A 751 -12.64 12.57 -7.22
C ILE A 751 -14.08 12.26 -6.85
N ALA A 752 -14.85 13.27 -6.43
CA ALA A 752 -16.26 13.13 -6.07
C ALA A 752 -17.11 12.66 -7.27
N ALA A 753 -16.95 13.28 -8.44
CA ALA A 753 -17.63 12.89 -9.67
C ALA A 753 -17.29 11.44 -10.06
N THR A 754 -16.01 11.08 -10.03
CA THR A 754 -15.55 9.71 -10.31
C THR A 754 -16.12 8.70 -9.31
N GLY A 755 -16.20 9.07 -8.03
CA GLY A 755 -16.80 8.26 -6.97
C GLY A 755 -18.29 8.01 -7.22
N VAL A 756 -19.06 9.05 -7.54
CA VAL A 756 -20.49 8.95 -7.86
C VAL A 756 -20.71 8.08 -9.11
N ALA A 757 -19.95 8.34 -10.19
CA ALA A 757 -20.00 7.54 -11.40
C ALA A 757 -19.71 6.06 -11.14
N SER A 758 -18.68 5.74 -10.33
CA SER A 758 -18.33 4.37 -10.01
C SER A 758 -19.43 3.62 -9.24
N LEU A 759 -20.13 4.29 -8.33
CA LEU A 759 -21.24 3.70 -7.56
C LEU A 759 -22.47 3.40 -8.43
N ILE A 760 -22.74 4.23 -9.42
CA ILE A 760 -23.88 4.08 -10.32
C ILE A 760 -23.59 3.01 -11.39
N PHE A 761 -22.40 3.03 -12.00
CA PHE A 761 -22.02 2.06 -13.03
C PHE A 761 -21.81 0.63 -12.50
N LEU A 762 -21.56 0.44 -11.20
CA LEU A 762 -21.51 -0.89 -10.59
C LEU A 762 -22.86 -1.62 -10.67
N ARG A 763 -23.97 -0.94 -10.66
CA ARG A 763 -25.33 -1.52 -10.78
C ARG A 763 -25.74 -1.81 -12.23
N SER A 764 -25.16 -1.17 -13.24
CA SER A 764 -25.56 -1.30 -14.65
C SER A 764 -24.77 -2.36 -15.45
N ARG A 765 -23.84 -3.11 -14.82
CA ARG A 765 -23.10 -4.21 -15.45
C ARG A 765 -23.87 -5.53 -15.48
N VAL A 766 -25.18 -5.52 -15.63
CA VAL A 766 -25.91 -6.72 -16.05
C VAL A 766 -25.80 -6.82 -17.57
N PRO A 767 -25.05 -7.81 -18.12
CA PRO A 767 -24.93 -7.95 -19.57
C PRO A 767 -26.26 -8.43 -20.14
N GLY A 768 -26.86 -7.69 -21.02
CA GLY A 768 -27.88 -8.27 -21.88
C GLY A 768 -29.15 -7.53 -22.19
N ARG A 769 -29.15 -6.21 -22.32
CA ARG A 769 -30.19 -5.59 -23.10
C ARG A 769 -29.58 -4.45 -23.95
N ARG A 770 -29.28 -4.78 -25.20
CA ARG A 770 -29.17 -3.75 -26.24
C ARG A 770 -30.52 -3.02 -26.30
N PRO A 771 -30.53 -1.68 -26.32
CA PRO A 771 -31.78 -0.97 -26.52
C PRO A 771 -32.38 -1.41 -27.86
N THR A 772 -33.53 -2.02 -27.81
CA THR A 772 -34.34 -2.29 -28.98
C THR A 772 -34.66 -0.93 -29.62
N ARG A 773 -34.26 -0.79 -30.87
CA ARG A 773 -34.55 0.38 -31.71
C ARG A 773 -36.05 0.60 -31.64
N ALA A 774 -36.48 1.56 -30.83
CA ALA A 774 -37.89 1.95 -30.74
C ALA A 774 -38.32 2.48 -32.08
N SER A 775 -39.47 2.00 -32.53
CA SER A 775 -40.16 2.39 -33.75
C SER A 775 -40.22 3.89 -33.89
N ALA A 776 -40.03 4.36 -35.11
CA ALA A 776 -40.05 5.78 -35.45
C ALA A 776 -41.33 6.46 -34.93
N PRO A 777 -41.21 7.57 -34.17
CA PRO A 777 -42.38 8.25 -33.66
C PRO A 777 -43.06 9.05 -34.78
N ASN A 778 -44.37 9.04 -34.72
CA ASN A 778 -45.23 9.88 -35.56
C ASN A 778 -44.79 11.33 -35.53
N GLN A 779 -44.63 11.92 -36.73
CA GLN A 779 -44.27 13.33 -36.93
C GLN A 779 -45.38 14.26 -36.44
N SER A 780 -45.38 14.63 -35.19
CA SER A 780 -46.19 15.79 -34.72
C SER A 780 -45.40 17.08 -34.99
N ALA A 781 -45.86 17.86 -35.91
CA ALA A 781 -45.42 19.23 -36.14
C ALA A 781 -45.62 20.05 -34.87
N GLY A 782 -44.56 20.74 -34.39
CA GLY A 782 -44.67 21.69 -33.25
C GLY A 782 -43.80 21.40 -32.03
N ALA A 783 -42.73 20.56 -32.10
CA ALA A 783 -41.77 20.42 -30.98
C ALA A 783 -40.65 21.45 -31.10
N TRP A 784 -40.43 22.23 -30.01
CA TRP A 784 -39.39 23.24 -29.95
C TRP A 784 -38.01 22.65 -29.56
N LEU A 785 -38.00 21.50 -28.88
CA LEU A 785 -36.81 20.72 -28.58
C LEU A 785 -36.89 19.38 -29.34
N ARG A 786 -35.73 18.87 -29.82
CA ARG A 786 -35.69 17.67 -30.68
C ARG A 786 -36.16 16.43 -29.96
N ALA A 787 -35.71 16.24 -28.72
CA ALA A 787 -36.02 15.05 -27.93
C ALA A 787 -37.40 15.11 -27.25
N SER A 788 -38.05 16.28 -27.16
CA SER A 788 -39.40 16.40 -26.58
C SER A 788 -40.46 15.63 -27.39
N ARG A 789 -40.19 15.31 -28.66
CA ARG A 789 -41.05 14.44 -29.50
C ARG A 789 -41.17 13.02 -28.97
N SER A 790 -40.22 12.56 -28.18
CA SER A 790 -40.23 11.23 -27.58
C SER A 790 -40.93 11.16 -26.23
N LEU A 791 -41.29 12.28 -25.64
CA LEU A 791 -42.00 12.35 -24.35
C LEU A 791 -43.53 12.16 -24.56
N HIS A 792 -44.15 11.53 -23.55
CA HIS A 792 -45.62 11.40 -23.52
C HIS A 792 -46.27 12.78 -23.43
N PRO A 793 -47.36 13.08 -24.20
CA PRO A 793 -47.98 14.39 -24.25
C PRO A 793 -48.34 14.98 -22.88
N ALA A 794 -48.74 14.15 -21.92
CA ALA A 794 -49.08 14.57 -20.57
C ALA A 794 -47.86 14.99 -19.70
N ALA A 795 -46.66 14.61 -20.09
CA ALA A 795 -45.39 14.97 -19.40
C ALA A 795 -44.70 16.15 -20.08
N ARG A 796 -45.31 16.72 -21.13
CA ARG A 796 -44.70 17.74 -21.96
C ARG A 796 -45.23 19.13 -21.60
N SER A 797 -44.36 20.10 -21.34
CA SER A 797 -44.73 21.50 -21.12
C SER A 797 -44.19 22.37 -22.26
N LEU A 798 -45.07 22.78 -23.17
CA LEU A 798 -44.70 23.61 -24.31
C LEU A 798 -44.02 24.92 -23.88
N ILE A 799 -44.54 25.56 -22.83
CA ILE A 799 -44.01 26.83 -22.30
C ILE A 799 -42.54 26.59 -21.85
N PHE A 800 -42.28 25.50 -21.13
CA PHE A 800 -40.96 25.20 -20.64
C PHE A 800 -39.97 24.88 -21.76
N GLU A 801 -40.42 24.17 -22.81
CA GLU A 801 -39.60 23.92 -24.01
C GLU A 801 -39.17 25.19 -24.73
N VAL A 802 -40.13 26.13 -24.93
CA VAL A 802 -39.88 27.42 -25.59
C VAL A 802 -38.92 28.27 -24.79
N VAL A 803 -39.18 28.41 -23.48
CA VAL A 803 -38.31 29.17 -22.56
C VAL A 803 -36.91 28.60 -22.54
N THR A 804 -36.77 27.27 -22.39
CA THR A 804 -35.48 26.61 -22.39
C THR A 804 -34.71 26.85 -23.67
N ARG A 805 -35.35 26.76 -24.82
CA ARG A 805 -34.72 27.01 -26.12
C ARG A 805 -34.22 28.45 -26.27
N LEU A 806 -34.98 29.41 -25.80
CA LEU A 806 -34.59 30.81 -25.87
C LEU A 806 -33.47 31.15 -24.88
N LEU A 807 -33.59 30.71 -23.64
CA LEU A 807 -32.64 31.05 -22.58
C LEU A 807 -31.33 30.29 -22.66
N PHE A 808 -31.32 29.07 -23.22
CA PHE A 808 -30.10 28.25 -23.21
C PHE A 808 -28.90 28.97 -23.85
N GLY A 809 -29.10 29.59 -25.03
CA GLY A 809 -28.01 30.32 -25.70
C GLY A 809 -27.53 31.52 -24.87
N VAL A 810 -28.49 32.24 -24.25
CA VAL A 810 -28.20 33.39 -23.39
C VAL A 810 -27.43 32.93 -22.14
N MET A 811 -27.84 31.83 -21.50
CA MET A 811 -27.15 31.27 -20.33
C MET A 811 -25.71 30.86 -20.66
N ILE A 812 -25.48 30.22 -21.82
CA ILE A 812 -24.13 29.87 -22.26
C ILE A 812 -23.30 31.14 -22.53
N LEU A 813 -23.86 32.15 -23.15
CA LEU A 813 -23.18 33.42 -23.39
C LEU A 813 -22.80 34.11 -22.07
N VAL A 814 -23.74 34.18 -21.11
CA VAL A 814 -23.48 34.72 -19.77
C VAL A 814 -22.42 33.90 -19.05
N SER A 815 -22.45 32.58 -19.18
CA SER A 815 -21.44 31.69 -18.59
C SER A 815 -20.02 32.00 -19.10
N VAL A 816 -19.86 32.17 -20.42
CA VAL A 816 -18.56 32.54 -21.02
C VAL A 816 -18.17 33.97 -20.63
N TYR A 817 -19.15 34.90 -20.58
CA TYR A 817 -18.89 36.26 -20.09
C TYR A 817 -18.37 36.26 -18.64
N LEU A 818 -19.00 35.50 -17.74
CA LEU A 818 -18.55 35.39 -16.34
C LEU A 818 -17.15 34.80 -16.22
N LEU A 819 -16.80 33.83 -17.06
CA LEU A 819 -15.46 33.27 -17.12
C LEU A 819 -14.43 34.32 -17.49
N ILE A 820 -14.67 35.07 -18.57
CA ILE A 820 -13.69 36.05 -19.07
C ILE A 820 -13.66 37.30 -18.18
N ALA A 821 -14.82 37.75 -17.70
CA ALA A 821 -14.93 38.93 -16.86
C ALA A 821 -14.39 38.72 -15.45
N GLY A 822 -14.32 37.49 -14.98
CA GLY A 822 -13.98 37.13 -13.58
C GLY A 822 -12.68 37.69 -13.04
N HIS A 823 -11.72 37.99 -13.90
CA HIS A 823 -10.44 38.59 -13.50
C HIS A 823 -10.56 40.04 -13.03
N ASN A 824 -11.53 40.77 -13.55
CA ASN A 824 -11.76 42.20 -13.26
C ASN A 824 -13.12 42.53 -12.62
N LEU A 825 -14.10 41.65 -12.76
CA LEU A 825 -15.47 41.78 -12.26
C LEU A 825 -15.91 40.51 -11.54
N PRO A 826 -16.97 40.53 -10.73
CA PRO A 826 -17.52 39.33 -10.11
C PRO A 826 -17.81 38.22 -11.14
N GLY A 827 -17.23 37.06 -10.93
CA GLY A 827 -17.35 35.96 -11.90
C GLY A 827 -16.32 34.83 -11.66
N GLY A 828 -15.59 34.51 -12.74
CA GLY A 828 -14.53 33.47 -12.75
C GLY A 828 -15.01 32.11 -13.26
N GLY A 829 -14.07 31.13 -13.35
CA GLY A 829 -14.31 29.81 -13.90
C GLY A 829 -15.38 29.02 -13.15
N PHE A 830 -15.43 29.15 -11.84
CA PHE A 830 -16.39 28.44 -11.00
C PHE A 830 -17.83 28.92 -11.26
N ALA A 831 -18.07 30.24 -11.19
CA ALA A 831 -19.38 30.85 -11.45
C ALA A 831 -19.83 30.61 -12.89
N GLY A 832 -18.94 30.84 -13.87
CA GLY A 832 -19.20 30.54 -15.28
C GLY A 832 -19.55 29.04 -15.49
N GLY A 833 -18.77 28.11 -14.94
CA GLY A 833 -19.02 26.68 -15.03
C GLY A 833 -20.37 26.25 -14.45
N LEU A 834 -20.76 26.84 -13.30
CA LEU A 834 -22.08 26.60 -12.69
C LEU A 834 -23.22 27.08 -13.58
N VAL A 835 -23.15 28.27 -14.19
CA VAL A 835 -24.19 28.78 -15.12
C VAL A 835 -24.31 27.87 -16.33
N ALA A 836 -23.21 27.43 -16.92
CA ALA A 836 -23.24 26.45 -18.01
C ALA A 836 -23.84 25.09 -17.55
N GLY A 837 -23.47 24.61 -16.38
CA GLY A 837 -24.05 23.42 -15.77
C GLY A 837 -25.57 23.56 -15.55
N LEU A 838 -26.01 24.69 -15.00
CA LEU A 838 -27.45 25.01 -14.84
C LEU A 838 -28.19 25.04 -16.17
N ALA A 839 -27.61 25.58 -17.23
CA ALA A 839 -28.20 25.56 -18.57
C ALA A 839 -28.45 24.12 -19.06
N LEU A 840 -27.50 23.18 -18.79
CA LEU A 840 -27.66 21.76 -19.09
C LEU A 840 -28.72 21.07 -18.20
N VAL A 841 -28.80 21.42 -16.91
CA VAL A 841 -29.88 20.96 -16.02
C VAL A 841 -31.24 21.35 -16.52
N VAL A 842 -31.42 22.61 -16.95
CA VAL A 842 -32.68 23.11 -17.49
C VAL A 842 -33.05 22.36 -18.78
N ARG A 843 -32.10 22.09 -19.66
CA ARG A 843 -32.28 21.25 -20.83
C ARG A 843 -32.75 19.84 -20.51
N TYR A 844 -32.12 19.20 -19.54
CA TYR A 844 -32.54 17.90 -19.06
C TYR A 844 -33.97 17.92 -18.50
N LEU A 845 -34.29 18.90 -17.67
CA LEU A 845 -35.64 19.03 -17.08
C LEU A 845 -36.74 19.26 -18.14
N ALA A 846 -36.42 19.92 -19.24
CA ALA A 846 -37.36 20.21 -20.31
C ALA A 846 -37.68 18.99 -21.18
N ALA A 847 -36.69 18.15 -21.50
CA ALA A 847 -36.91 17.06 -22.48
C ALA A 847 -36.14 15.75 -22.18
N GLY A 848 -35.61 15.59 -20.98
CA GLY A 848 -35.00 14.36 -20.48
C GLY A 848 -33.58 14.11 -20.99
N ALA A 849 -33.07 12.89 -20.73
CA ALA A 849 -31.69 12.50 -21.01
C ALA A 849 -31.28 12.65 -22.49
N LYS A 850 -32.17 12.35 -23.42
CA LYS A 850 -31.88 12.47 -24.87
C LYS A 850 -31.58 13.91 -25.27
N GLU A 851 -32.28 14.89 -24.73
CA GLU A 851 -32.04 16.31 -25.03
C GLU A 851 -30.75 16.79 -24.44
N LEU A 852 -30.36 16.24 -23.26
CA LEU A 852 -29.07 16.52 -22.64
C LEU A 852 -27.91 15.96 -23.51
N ASP A 853 -28.06 14.76 -24.04
CA ASP A 853 -27.05 14.17 -24.92
C ASP A 853 -26.90 14.89 -26.24
N ASP A 854 -28.03 15.40 -26.78
CA ASP A 854 -28.01 16.26 -27.99
C ASP A 854 -27.38 17.64 -27.70
N ALA A 855 -27.59 18.20 -26.50
CA ALA A 855 -27.03 19.49 -26.09
C ALA A 855 -25.52 19.41 -25.73
N ALA A 856 -25.09 18.31 -25.14
CA ALA A 856 -23.73 18.07 -24.74
C ALA A 856 -23.27 16.67 -25.16
N PRO A 857 -22.92 16.44 -26.43
CA PRO A 857 -22.51 15.12 -26.94
C PRO A 857 -21.08 14.73 -26.51
N ILE A 858 -20.61 15.26 -25.39
CA ILE A 858 -19.25 15.05 -24.86
C ILE A 858 -19.32 14.20 -23.59
N ASP A 859 -18.41 13.30 -23.43
CA ASP A 859 -18.27 12.49 -22.22
C ASP A 859 -17.86 13.37 -21.02
N ALA A 860 -18.61 13.29 -19.92
CA ALA A 860 -18.37 14.11 -18.72
C ALA A 860 -16.99 13.87 -18.11
N GLY A 861 -16.53 12.62 -18.10
CA GLY A 861 -15.20 12.25 -17.58
C GLY A 861 -14.07 12.85 -18.41
N ARG A 862 -14.27 13.00 -19.73
CA ARG A 862 -13.28 13.68 -20.58
C ARG A 862 -13.24 15.18 -20.33
N VAL A 863 -14.37 15.81 -20.07
CA VAL A 863 -14.42 17.24 -19.73
C VAL A 863 -13.75 17.48 -18.38
N LEU A 864 -14.05 16.65 -17.38
CA LEU A 864 -13.40 16.68 -16.05
C LEU A 864 -11.88 16.51 -16.17
N GLY A 865 -11.45 15.48 -16.92
CA GLY A 865 -10.02 15.21 -17.10
C GLY A 865 -9.30 16.32 -17.86
N ALA A 866 -9.91 16.86 -18.93
CA ALA A 866 -9.36 17.98 -19.67
C ALA A 866 -9.26 19.24 -18.81
N GLY A 867 -10.28 19.54 -18.00
CA GLY A 867 -10.28 20.66 -17.08
C GLY A 867 -9.14 20.57 -16.04
N LEU A 868 -9.00 19.42 -15.39
CA LEU A 868 -7.90 19.20 -14.44
C LEU A 868 -6.52 19.25 -15.12
N PHE A 869 -6.39 18.69 -16.31
CA PHE A 869 -5.15 18.74 -17.08
C PHE A 869 -4.77 20.18 -17.47
N ILE A 870 -5.75 20.98 -17.95
CA ILE A 870 -5.53 22.38 -18.30
C ILE A 870 -5.16 23.18 -17.04
N GLY A 871 -5.87 23.00 -15.93
CA GLY A 871 -5.57 23.68 -14.67
C GLY A 871 -4.17 23.36 -14.15
N ALA A 872 -3.81 22.07 -14.07
CA ALA A 872 -2.48 21.65 -13.65
C ALA A 872 -1.38 22.11 -14.64
N GLY A 873 -1.67 22.06 -15.94
CA GLY A 873 -0.76 22.53 -16.98
C GLY A 873 -0.51 24.04 -16.91
N ALA A 874 -1.57 24.83 -16.72
CA ALA A 874 -1.47 26.28 -16.53
C ALA A 874 -0.66 26.64 -15.28
N ALA A 875 -0.81 25.86 -14.20
CA ALA A 875 -0.03 26.03 -12.98
C ALA A 875 1.48 25.82 -13.21
N MET A 876 1.85 24.83 -14.03
CA MET A 876 3.25 24.45 -14.26
C MET A 876 3.92 25.23 -15.41
N LEU A 877 3.12 25.83 -16.32
CA LEU A 877 3.63 26.51 -17.49
C LEU A 877 4.63 27.64 -17.18
N PRO A 878 4.42 28.50 -16.15
CA PRO A 878 5.35 29.54 -15.78
C PRO A 878 6.76 29.03 -15.45
N TRP A 879 6.83 27.86 -14.78
CA TRP A 879 8.11 27.25 -14.42
C TRP A 879 8.97 26.88 -15.65
N ALA A 880 8.34 26.46 -16.75
CA ALA A 880 9.04 26.15 -18.00
C ALA A 880 9.69 27.39 -18.63
N PHE A 881 9.24 28.60 -18.29
CA PHE A 881 9.80 29.88 -18.75
C PHE A 881 10.64 30.59 -17.66
N GLY A 882 11.05 29.89 -16.60
CA GLY A 882 11.88 30.43 -15.53
C GLY A 882 11.11 31.23 -14.45
N GLY A 883 9.79 31.23 -14.50
CA GLY A 883 8.92 31.80 -13.49
C GLY A 883 8.64 30.83 -12.32
N ARG A 884 7.86 31.28 -11.36
CA ARG A 884 7.37 30.45 -10.23
C ARG A 884 6.09 29.70 -10.64
N ILE A 885 5.84 28.57 -10.04
CA ILE A 885 4.58 27.82 -10.22
C ILE A 885 3.41 28.74 -9.86
N PHE A 886 2.37 28.76 -10.70
CA PHE A 886 1.18 29.63 -10.64
C PHE A 886 1.43 31.11 -10.90
N GLN A 887 2.63 31.56 -11.20
CA GLN A 887 2.90 32.96 -11.48
C GLN A 887 2.13 33.45 -12.70
N SER A 888 1.38 34.53 -12.55
CA SER A 888 0.66 35.15 -13.67
C SER A 888 1.59 35.93 -14.58
N PHE A 889 1.31 35.87 -15.88
CA PHE A 889 1.91 36.72 -16.91
C PHE A 889 0.83 37.54 -17.61
N ASP A 890 1.16 38.78 -17.87
CA ASP A 890 0.32 39.69 -18.61
C ASP A 890 0.69 39.64 -20.08
N ILE A 891 -0.34 39.44 -20.95
CA ILE A 891 -0.21 39.33 -22.39
C ILE A 891 -1.08 40.39 -23.03
N HIS A 892 -0.46 41.44 -23.51
CA HIS A 892 -1.15 42.50 -24.28
C HIS A 892 -1.22 42.10 -25.76
N LEU A 893 -2.42 41.88 -26.27
CA LEU A 893 -2.69 41.67 -27.67
C LEU A 893 -3.29 42.94 -28.25
N THR A 894 -2.45 43.73 -28.90
CA THR A 894 -2.90 44.88 -29.71
C THR A 894 -3.34 44.36 -31.07
N LEU A 895 -4.65 44.46 -31.36
CA LEU A 895 -5.21 44.11 -32.65
C LEU A 895 -5.11 45.35 -33.58
N PRO A 896 -4.19 45.37 -34.53
CA PRO A 896 -4.05 46.52 -35.42
C PRO A 896 -5.27 46.67 -36.32
N GLY A 897 -5.90 47.82 -36.34
CA GLY A 897 -6.95 48.21 -37.27
C GLY A 897 -8.37 48.32 -36.73
N LEU A 898 -8.58 48.21 -35.41
CA LEU A 898 -9.89 48.36 -34.77
C LEU A 898 -9.94 49.50 -33.76
N ASP A 899 -9.06 50.49 -33.89
CA ASP A 899 -9.00 51.66 -33.05
C ASP A 899 -10.23 52.55 -33.32
N ALA A 900 -11.09 52.68 -32.32
CA ALA A 900 -12.19 53.68 -32.26
C ALA A 900 -13.16 53.71 -33.48
N VAL A 901 -14.26 53.00 -33.38
CA VAL A 901 -15.39 53.15 -34.33
C VAL A 901 -16.19 54.36 -33.88
N ALA A 902 -16.24 55.41 -34.76
CA ALA A 902 -17.07 56.55 -34.52
C ALA A 902 -18.59 56.17 -34.76
N THR A 903 -19.37 56.22 -33.70
CA THR A 903 -20.80 56.02 -33.73
C THR A 903 -21.53 57.39 -33.63
N PRO A 904 -22.78 57.50 -34.05
CA PRO A 904 -23.58 58.72 -33.91
C PRO A 904 -23.69 59.24 -32.45
N TRP A 905 -23.36 58.41 -31.46
CA TRP A 905 -23.44 58.72 -30.04
C TRP A 905 -22.09 58.86 -29.34
N GLY A 906 -21.00 58.94 -30.11
CA GLY A 906 -19.61 59.02 -29.61
C GLY A 906 -18.68 57.96 -30.14
N THR A 907 -17.40 58.13 -29.95
CA THR A 907 -16.38 57.10 -30.31
C THR A 907 -16.46 55.95 -29.30
N VAL A 908 -16.82 54.78 -29.78
CA VAL A 908 -16.80 53.56 -29.03
C VAL A 908 -15.50 52.81 -29.41
N ASN A 909 -14.58 52.65 -28.48
CA ASN A 909 -13.47 51.74 -28.64
C ASN A 909 -14.01 50.29 -28.56
N ALA A 910 -14.34 49.73 -29.69
CA ALA A 910 -14.99 48.43 -29.73
C ALA A 910 -14.06 47.28 -29.35
N PHE A 911 -12.76 47.46 -29.56
CA PHE A 911 -11.72 46.51 -29.18
C PHE A 911 -10.46 47.30 -28.85
N GLY A 912 -10.39 47.78 -27.61
CA GLY A 912 -9.14 48.29 -27.07
C GLY A 912 -8.11 47.14 -26.90
N ASP A 913 -6.95 47.40 -26.36
CA ASP A 913 -5.97 46.38 -26.06
C ASP A 913 -6.61 45.19 -25.33
N LEU A 914 -6.54 44.03 -25.94
CA LEU A 914 -7.06 42.80 -25.32
C LEU A 914 -6.04 42.39 -24.29
N HIS A 915 -6.36 42.66 -23.05
CA HIS A 915 -5.57 42.30 -21.89
C HIS A 915 -5.89 40.86 -21.47
N LEU A 916 -4.99 39.92 -21.71
CA LEU A 916 -5.14 38.53 -21.37
C LEU A 916 -4.11 38.19 -20.30
N VAL A 917 -4.57 37.69 -19.16
CA VAL A 917 -3.72 37.21 -18.08
C VAL A 917 -3.62 35.69 -18.17
N SER A 918 -2.43 35.13 -18.02
CA SER A 918 -2.19 33.68 -18.11
C SER A 918 -3.02 32.86 -17.11
N SER A 919 -3.36 33.41 -15.95
CA SER A 919 -4.24 32.79 -14.95
C SER A 919 -5.67 32.51 -15.48
N THR A 920 -6.13 33.21 -16.55
CA THR A 920 -7.39 32.88 -17.20
C THR A 920 -7.39 31.45 -17.77
N VAL A 921 -6.24 30.93 -18.19
CA VAL A 921 -6.11 29.53 -18.64
C VAL A 921 -6.40 28.55 -17.50
N PHE A 922 -5.93 28.88 -16.28
CA PHE A 922 -6.27 28.12 -15.08
C PHE A 922 -7.77 28.16 -14.80
N ASP A 923 -8.40 29.34 -14.91
CA ASP A 923 -9.85 29.55 -14.77
C ASP A 923 -10.67 28.73 -15.80
N ILE A 924 -10.19 28.60 -17.04
CA ILE A 924 -10.77 27.69 -18.02
C ILE A 924 -10.73 26.23 -17.53
N GLY A 925 -9.65 25.83 -16.90
CA GLY A 925 -9.54 24.51 -16.26
C GLY A 925 -10.62 24.30 -15.18
N VAL A 926 -10.79 25.28 -14.30
CA VAL A 926 -11.84 25.29 -13.24
C VAL A 926 -13.22 25.21 -13.88
N TYR A 927 -13.50 26.04 -14.88
CA TYR A 927 -14.76 26.06 -15.61
C TYR A 927 -15.13 24.69 -16.18
N LEU A 928 -14.19 24.03 -16.83
CA LEU A 928 -14.40 22.69 -17.40
C LEU A 928 -14.65 21.63 -16.35
N VAL A 929 -13.94 21.68 -15.23
CA VAL A 929 -14.17 20.73 -14.12
C VAL A 929 -15.58 20.92 -13.55
N VAL A 930 -16.03 22.14 -13.28
CA VAL A 930 -17.35 22.42 -12.73
C VAL A 930 -18.45 22.03 -13.73
N LEU A 931 -18.29 22.38 -15.01
CA LEU A 931 -19.21 21.98 -16.08
C LEU A 931 -19.28 20.44 -16.19
N GLY A 932 -18.13 19.78 -16.22
CA GLY A 932 -18.05 18.32 -16.31
C GLY A 932 -18.69 17.62 -15.11
N MET A 933 -18.50 18.16 -13.90
CA MET A 933 -19.14 17.65 -12.69
C MET A 933 -20.67 17.80 -12.76
N MET A 934 -21.16 18.96 -13.16
CA MET A 934 -22.61 19.18 -13.31
C MET A 934 -23.21 18.26 -14.38
N LEU A 935 -22.51 18.04 -15.49
CA LEU A 935 -22.94 17.14 -16.55
C LEU A 935 -22.97 15.68 -16.04
N ASP A 936 -21.95 15.24 -15.31
CA ASP A 936 -21.90 13.90 -14.74
C ASP A 936 -23.01 13.68 -13.71
N LEU A 937 -23.23 14.65 -12.82
CA LEU A 937 -24.29 14.62 -11.82
C LEU A 937 -25.67 14.45 -12.47
N VAL A 938 -25.98 15.27 -13.50
CA VAL A 938 -27.29 15.25 -14.18
C VAL A 938 -27.49 13.95 -14.96
N ARG A 939 -26.47 13.45 -15.63
CA ARG A 939 -26.53 12.14 -16.32
C ARG A 939 -26.72 10.98 -15.35
N SER A 940 -25.96 10.99 -14.27
CA SER A 940 -25.98 9.94 -13.26
C SER A 940 -27.32 9.87 -12.52
N LEU A 941 -27.84 11.01 -12.08
CA LEU A 941 -29.15 11.09 -11.42
C LEU A 941 -30.29 10.88 -12.40
N GLY A 942 -30.19 11.47 -13.59
CA GLY A 942 -31.23 11.41 -14.62
C GLY A 942 -31.46 10.00 -15.15
N SER A 943 -30.39 9.25 -15.43
CA SER A 943 -30.50 7.87 -15.90
C SER A 943 -31.15 6.94 -14.88
N GLY A 944 -30.86 7.12 -13.58
CA GLY A 944 -31.50 6.37 -12.51
C GLY A 944 -32.98 6.66 -12.37
N ILE A 945 -33.38 7.94 -12.51
CA ILE A 945 -34.78 8.37 -12.41
C ILE A 945 -35.59 7.89 -13.63
N ASP A 946 -35.03 7.96 -14.84
CA ASP A 946 -35.69 7.52 -16.06
C ASP A 946 -35.86 6.00 -16.09
N GLN A 947 -34.88 5.21 -15.64
CA GLN A 947 -34.99 3.75 -15.49
C GLN A 947 -36.08 3.35 -14.49
N GLN A 948 -36.15 3.99 -13.33
CA GLN A 948 -37.17 3.71 -12.32
C GLN A 948 -38.56 4.03 -12.83
N ALA A 949 -38.71 5.12 -13.56
CA ALA A 949 -39.97 5.48 -14.19
C ALA A 949 -40.40 4.55 -15.34
N GLU A 950 -39.44 3.91 -16.05
CA GLU A 950 -39.73 2.86 -17.03
C GLU A 950 -40.09 1.52 -16.36
N GLU A 951 -39.42 1.14 -15.27
CA GLU A 951 -39.73 -0.05 -14.49
C GLU A 951 -41.14 0.01 -13.85
N GLU A 952 -41.53 1.17 -13.34
CA GLU A 952 -42.90 1.40 -12.80
C GLU A 952 -43.97 1.36 -13.88
N ARG A 953 -43.65 1.68 -15.14
CA ARG A 953 -44.57 1.65 -16.27
C ARG A 953 -44.68 0.29 -16.97
N THR A 954 -43.72 -0.62 -16.75
CA THR A 954 -43.75 -1.97 -17.29
C THR A 954 -44.55 -2.82 -16.32
N PRO A 955 -45.76 -3.30 -16.64
CA PRO A 955 -46.50 -4.21 -15.73
C PRO A 955 -45.64 -5.45 -15.54
N VAL A 956 -45.32 -5.75 -14.30
CA VAL A 956 -44.71 -7.04 -13.94
C VAL A 956 -45.67 -8.12 -14.45
N PRO A 957 -45.26 -9.01 -15.39
CA PRO A 957 -46.08 -10.15 -15.74
C PRO A 957 -46.39 -10.89 -14.44
N ARG A 958 -47.66 -10.97 -14.06
CA ARG A 958 -48.04 -11.86 -12.93
C ARG A 958 -47.52 -13.22 -13.33
N PRO A 959 -46.82 -13.95 -12.43
CA PRO A 959 -46.48 -15.34 -12.70
C PRO A 959 -47.81 -16.04 -12.97
N GLU A 960 -47.97 -16.60 -14.17
CA GLU A 960 -49.07 -17.47 -14.54
C GLU A 960 -49.16 -18.51 -13.42
N SER A 961 -50.32 -18.52 -12.74
CA SER A 961 -50.62 -19.51 -11.75
C SER A 961 -50.47 -20.88 -12.44
N THR A 962 -49.38 -21.56 -12.14
CA THR A 962 -49.20 -22.97 -12.56
C THR A 962 -50.44 -23.74 -12.14
N THR A 963 -51.13 -24.17 -13.12
CA THR A 963 -52.32 -25.06 -13.10
C THR A 963 -52.28 -26.04 -11.97
N ALA A 964 -53.43 -26.10 -11.29
CA ALA A 964 -53.78 -27.11 -10.30
C ALA A 964 -53.32 -28.53 -10.68
N VAL A 965 -52.53 -29.17 -9.87
CA VAL A 965 -52.35 -30.61 -9.86
C VAL A 965 -53.54 -31.23 -9.21
N PRO A 966 -54.23 -32.22 -9.85
CA PRO A 966 -55.39 -32.85 -9.26
C PRO A 966 -54.99 -33.66 -8.03
N ALA A 967 -55.74 -33.49 -6.97
CA ALA A 967 -55.71 -34.36 -5.82
C ALA A 967 -56.18 -35.78 -6.14
N THR A 968 -55.28 -36.74 -6.07
CA THR A 968 -55.65 -38.16 -5.95
C THR A 968 -54.80 -38.86 -4.92
N ALA A 969 -55.53 -39.51 -4.03
CA ALA A 969 -55.19 -40.70 -3.24
C ALA A 969 -54.37 -40.56 -1.97
N ARG A 970 -55.09 -40.58 -0.88
CA ARG A 970 -54.68 -41.11 0.41
C ARG A 970 -54.04 -42.50 0.28
N HIS A 971 -52.99 -42.79 1.05
CA HIS A 971 -52.98 -44.01 1.92
C HIS A 971 -51.86 -43.92 2.96
N HIS A 972 -52.27 -43.98 4.16
CA HIS A 972 -51.84 -44.73 5.36
C HIS A 972 -50.39 -45.20 5.56
N GLY A 973 -49.94 -45.00 6.76
CA GLY A 973 -48.94 -45.78 7.51
C GLY A 973 -47.75 -44.98 7.92
N GLY A 974 -47.53 -44.56 9.11
CA GLY A 974 -47.42 -45.32 10.30
C GLY A 974 -45.99 -45.49 10.71
N GLY A 975 -45.61 -44.98 11.88
CA GLY A 975 -44.51 -45.53 12.69
C GLY A 975 -43.24 -44.77 12.84
N ALA A 976 -43.17 -44.04 13.96
CA ALA A 976 -42.16 -44.19 15.03
C ALA A 976 -40.66 -44.32 14.67
N ARG A 977 -39.87 -43.41 15.08
CA ARG A 977 -38.81 -43.27 16.08
C ARG A 977 -37.89 -42.12 15.72
#